data_14e5c346052972e62fa66ec2b3ca947d
#
_entry.id   14e5c346052972e62fa66ec2b3ca947d
#
_cell.length_a   1.000
_cell.length_b   1.000
_cell.length_c   1.000
_cell.angle_alpha   90.00
_cell.angle_beta   90.00
_cell.angle_gamma   90.00
#
_symmetry.space_group_name_H-M   'P 1'
#
loop_
_entity.id
_entity.type
_entity.pdbx_description
1 polymer ?
#
loop_
_entity_poly.entity_id
_entity_poly.type
_entity_poly.pdbx_seq_one_letter_code
_entity_poly.pdbx_strand_id
1 'polypeptide(L)'
;MPTVPLGVWLADLPDDRLIRLLELRPDLTQPPPGTIAALAARAQARQSVKAATDALDFLHLAVLDAMLALQADAGPVRPEAVVEFLGSRANANEVQAALTDLTDRALVWGTDALRVTPEVASGLPWFPGQASQAEPDLDPATITALLAGIDEPQRELLVRLSEGSPVGRTRDAAPGTPADRPVQRLLAAGLLHRIDTDTVILPRLVAQVLRGELPGPVGLHRPDPTVHKTKQADADSVAAGAAIDLLREIDLVLETLSATPISELRAGGLGVRDVKRLTKLTGIDEQRLGLILDIAAGAGLIASGVPDPLPPDGSAPYWAPTVAADRFVEATTAARWQLIAATWLDLPSRPGLVGTRGPDGKPYGALSDALYSTAAPLDRRLLLATLAELKPGAGVDAASAAGAMIWHRPRWGARLQLEPVTDLLREAHAVGVVGRGAIATPARVLLAGGTDDEVVAAMDKALPAPLDHFLLQADLTVVVPGPLQRDLAEQLGAVATVESAGAAMVYRISEASIRHALDSGRTASELHAFFERHSKTPVPQGLTYLIDDVARRHGQLRVGMAASFVRCEDPALLAQAVASPATESLELRVLAPTVAVSQAQIGDVLAVLRAAGFVPAAEDSSGAVVDISVRGARVPVQGRRRTYRPLSAPAAQTLAAIVAVLRKVSTAPAAGQRLDPAGLIAQLQQAALNQQPVVMGYVDPAGVATQRVVEPINIRGGQLTAFDPAAGRVREFAIHRVTSVVSADPG
;
A
#
# COMPACT_ATOMS: atom_id res chain seq x y z
N MET A 1 18.57 -44.38 -8.94
CA MET A 1 18.86 -43.88 -7.59
C MET A 1 17.60 -43.87 -6.78
N PRO A 2 17.59 -44.25 -5.49
CA PRO A 2 16.36 -44.20 -4.68
C PRO A 2 15.85 -42.75 -4.59
N THR A 3 14.56 -42.57 -4.76
CA THR A 3 13.91 -41.25 -4.71
C THR A 3 13.80 -40.82 -3.25
N VAL A 4 14.45 -39.72 -2.87
CA VAL A 4 14.38 -39.15 -1.53
C VAL A 4 13.11 -38.27 -1.42
N PRO A 5 12.14 -38.62 -0.54
CA PRO A 5 10.99 -37.75 -0.30
C PRO A 5 11.40 -36.41 0.30
N LEU A 6 10.62 -35.33 0.02
CA LEU A 6 10.91 -33.99 0.56
C LEU A 6 11.10 -33.97 2.09
N GLY A 7 10.28 -34.73 2.82
CA GLY A 7 10.37 -34.78 4.28
C GLY A 7 11.70 -35.35 4.79
N VAL A 8 12.25 -36.37 4.12
CA VAL A 8 13.56 -36.93 4.44
C VAL A 8 14.67 -35.93 4.13
N TRP A 9 14.60 -35.31 2.95
CA TRP A 9 15.58 -34.31 2.53
C TRP A 9 15.60 -33.10 3.48
N LEU A 10 14.41 -32.60 3.93
CA LEU A 10 14.33 -31.51 4.90
C LEU A 10 14.90 -31.90 6.27
N ALA A 11 14.77 -33.18 6.67
CA ALA A 11 15.33 -33.67 7.94
C ALA A 11 16.86 -33.65 7.94
N ASP A 12 17.48 -33.87 6.79
CA ASP A 12 18.94 -33.90 6.60
C ASP A 12 19.55 -32.49 6.40
N LEU A 13 18.72 -31.46 6.13
CA LEU A 13 19.23 -30.09 5.97
C LEU A 13 19.80 -29.54 7.29
N PRO A 14 20.89 -28.76 7.26
CA PRO A 14 21.39 -28.05 8.43
C PRO A 14 20.42 -26.93 8.85
N ASP A 15 20.52 -26.49 10.10
CA ASP A 15 19.57 -25.55 10.71
C ASP A 15 19.51 -24.18 10.00
N ASP A 16 20.63 -23.67 9.55
CA ASP A 16 20.72 -22.43 8.78
C ASP A 16 19.92 -22.50 7.46
N ARG A 17 19.94 -23.63 6.78
CA ARG A 17 19.16 -23.87 5.56
C ARG A 17 17.66 -23.98 5.86
N LEU A 18 17.26 -24.59 6.99
CA LEU A 18 15.86 -24.60 7.43
C LEU A 18 15.38 -23.19 7.83
N ILE A 19 16.21 -22.41 8.52
CA ILE A 19 15.92 -21.01 8.81
C ILE A 19 15.73 -20.24 7.52
N ARG A 20 16.65 -20.39 6.56
CA ARG A 20 16.57 -19.75 5.25
C ARG A 20 15.29 -20.11 4.49
N LEU A 21 14.88 -21.37 4.51
CA LEU A 21 13.61 -21.81 3.94
C LEU A 21 12.42 -21.04 4.55
N LEU A 22 12.38 -20.95 5.88
CA LEU A 22 11.29 -20.28 6.59
C LEU A 22 11.29 -18.75 6.40
N GLU A 23 12.46 -18.14 6.19
CA GLU A 23 12.59 -16.73 5.78
C GLU A 23 12.01 -16.49 4.40
N LEU A 24 12.35 -17.34 3.43
CA LEU A 24 11.90 -17.23 2.05
C LEU A 24 10.43 -17.64 1.86
N ARG A 25 9.88 -18.42 2.81
CA ARG A 25 8.51 -18.93 2.78
C ARG A 25 7.78 -18.66 4.10
N PRO A 26 7.40 -17.40 4.36
CA PRO A 26 6.66 -17.02 5.57
C PRO A 26 5.33 -17.75 5.73
N ASP A 27 4.72 -18.19 4.62
CA ASP A 27 3.49 -19.00 4.60
C ASP A 27 3.63 -20.32 5.38
N LEU A 28 4.85 -20.85 5.50
CA LEU A 28 5.13 -22.06 6.24
C LEU A 28 5.24 -21.83 7.76
N THR A 29 5.36 -20.58 8.21
CA THR A 29 5.53 -20.23 9.62
C THR A 29 4.23 -19.93 10.35
N GLN A 30 3.10 -19.81 9.64
CA GLN A 30 1.80 -19.43 10.22
C GLN A 30 0.69 -20.42 9.82
N PRO A 31 0.27 -21.28 10.76
CA PRO A 31 0.83 -21.52 12.11
C PRO A 31 2.19 -22.24 12.04
N PRO A 32 3.04 -22.15 13.09
CA PRO A 32 4.32 -22.85 13.10
C PRO A 32 4.16 -24.36 12.89
N PRO A 33 5.00 -25.02 12.07
CA PRO A 33 4.91 -26.46 11.85
C PRO A 33 5.41 -27.22 13.08
N GLY A 34 4.65 -28.23 13.51
CA GLY A 34 5.02 -29.03 14.67
C GLY A 34 6.03 -30.15 14.37
N THR A 35 6.20 -30.56 13.11
CA THR A 35 7.11 -31.64 12.66
C THR A 35 7.67 -31.35 11.29
N ILE A 36 8.81 -31.95 10.94
CA ILE A 36 9.38 -31.90 9.59
C ILE A 36 8.42 -32.50 8.54
N ALA A 37 7.70 -33.55 8.88
CA ALA A 37 6.70 -34.13 7.98
C ALA A 37 5.54 -33.16 7.69
N ALA A 38 5.06 -32.43 8.71
CA ALA A 38 4.03 -31.40 8.53
C ALA A 38 4.55 -30.22 7.72
N LEU A 39 5.82 -29.81 7.93
CA LEU A 39 6.49 -28.80 7.10
C LEU A 39 6.55 -29.23 5.64
N ALA A 40 6.99 -30.45 5.36
CA ALA A 40 7.08 -31.02 4.00
C ALA A 40 5.72 -31.10 3.30
N ALA A 41 4.69 -31.58 4.01
CA ALA A 41 3.33 -31.67 3.49
C ALA A 41 2.77 -30.28 3.13
N ARG A 42 3.00 -29.29 4.01
CA ARG A 42 2.57 -27.91 3.77
C ARG A 42 3.33 -27.28 2.60
N ALA A 43 4.67 -27.47 2.53
CA ALA A 43 5.51 -26.92 1.47
C ALA A 43 5.10 -27.41 0.07
N GLN A 44 4.53 -28.60 -0.02
CA GLN A 44 4.01 -29.20 -1.26
C GLN A 44 2.53 -28.87 -1.52
N ALA A 45 1.81 -28.27 -0.57
CA ALA A 45 0.40 -27.94 -0.76
C ALA A 45 0.24 -26.88 -1.86
N ARG A 46 -0.78 -27.04 -2.72
CA ARG A 46 -1.04 -26.17 -3.88
C ARG A 46 -1.06 -24.68 -3.55
N GLN A 47 -1.69 -24.27 -2.45
CA GLN A 47 -1.74 -22.86 -2.04
C GLN A 47 -0.36 -22.33 -1.63
N SER A 48 0.42 -23.15 -0.92
CA SER A 48 1.77 -22.80 -0.48
C SER A 48 2.75 -22.72 -1.66
N VAL A 49 2.64 -23.65 -2.63
CA VAL A 49 3.42 -23.58 -3.89
C VAL A 49 3.06 -22.33 -4.68
N LYS A 50 1.77 -22.00 -4.80
CA LYS A 50 1.34 -20.75 -5.46
C LYS A 50 1.89 -19.50 -4.78
N ALA A 51 1.85 -19.45 -3.45
CA ALA A 51 2.41 -18.33 -2.69
C ALA A 51 3.94 -18.21 -2.91
N ALA A 52 4.65 -19.33 -2.92
CA ALA A 52 6.09 -19.34 -3.19
C ALA A 52 6.42 -18.88 -4.62
N THR A 53 5.66 -19.35 -5.61
CA THR A 53 5.87 -18.99 -7.03
C THR A 53 5.48 -17.54 -7.34
N ASP A 54 4.61 -16.90 -6.54
CA ASP A 54 4.30 -15.47 -6.68
C ASP A 54 5.53 -14.56 -6.43
N ALA A 55 6.52 -15.05 -5.69
CA ALA A 55 7.75 -14.32 -5.40
C ALA A 55 8.88 -14.53 -6.43
N LEU A 56 8.66 -15.39 -7.43
CA LEU A 56 9.68 -15.77 -8.41
C LEU A 56 9.64 -14.88 -9.66
N ASP A 57 10.83 -14.68 -10.26
CA ASP A 57 10.95 -14.03 -11.56
C ASP A 57 10.74 -15.02 -12.72
N PHE A 58 10.85 -14.50 -13.94
CA PHE A 58 10.60 -15.27 -15.14
C PHE A 58 11.59 -16.42 -15.33
N LEU A 59 12.89 -16.22 -15.03
CA LEU A 59 13.89 -17.26 -15.15
C LEU A 59 13.64 -18.43 -14.19
N HIS A 60 13.34 -18.13 -12.92
CA HIS A 60 13.02 -19.17 -11.93
C HIS A 60 11.78 -19.99 -12.33
N LEU A 61 10.73 -19.32 -12.83
CA LEU A 61 9.54 -20.03 -13.31
C LEU A 61 9.82 -20.85 -14.58
N ALA A 62 10.67 -20.35 -15.49
CA ALA A 62 11.10 -21.10 -16.67
C ALA A 62 11.97 -22.31 -16.32
N VAL A 63 12.81 -22.22 -15.29
CA VAL A 63 13.55 -23.37 -14.74
C VAL A 63 12.60 -24.42 -14.18
N LEU A 64 11.58 -24.01 -13.41
CA LEU A 64 10.56 -24.95 -12.93
C LEU A 64 9.77 -25.59 -14.08
N ASP A 65 9.47 -24.81 -15.13
CA ASP A 65 8.80 -25.29 -16.34
C ASP A 65 9.67 -26.34 -17.08
N ALA A 66 10.99 -26.07 -17.20
CA ALA A 66 11.95 -27.01 -17.77
C ALA A 66 12.03 -28.32 -16.96
N MET A 67 12.03 -28.23 -15.64
CA MET A 67 12.03 -29.41 -14.77
C MET A 67 10.77 -30.25 -14.94
N LEU A 68 9.59 -29.63 -15.09
CA LEU A 68 8.36 -30.35 -15.42
C LEU A 68 8.41 -30.99 -16.81
N ALA A 69 8.96 -30.29 -17.81
CA ALA A 69 9.14 -30.84 -19.15
C ALA A 69 10.10 -32.06 -19.17
N LEU A 70 11.07 -32.06 -18.27
CA LEU A 70 11.98 -33.19 -18.02
C LEU A 70 11.41 -34.24 -17.07
N GLN A 71 10.13 -34.12 -16.68
CA GLN A 71 9.41 -35.05 -15.78
C GLN A 71 10.04 -35.18 -14.38
N ALA A 72 10.59 -34.10 -13.84
CA ALA A 72 11.19 -34.07 -12.51
C ALA A 72 10.18 -34.29 -11.36
N ASP A 73 8.89 -34.21 -11.63
CA ASP A 73 7.79 -34.57 -10.74
C ASP A 73 7.58 -36.09 -10.67
N ALA A 74 7.82 -36.82 -11.77
CA ALA A 74 7.72 -38.28 -11.84
C ALA A 74 9.02 -38.99 -11.48
N GLY A 75 10.19 -38.44 -11.88
CA GLY A 75 11.51 -39.02 -11.66
C GLY A 75 12.59 -37.98 -11.32
N PRO A 76 13.76 -38.39 -10.80
CA PRO A 76 14.87 -37.47 -10.54
C PRO A 76 15.54 -37.01 -11.84
N VAL A 77 15.91 -35.74 -11.89
CA VAL A 77 16.61 -35.09 -13.03
C VAL A 77 17.95 -34.51 -12.55
N ARG A 78 19.01 -34.65 -13.33
CA ARG A 78 20.29 -34.05 -13.00
C ARG A 78 20.27 -32.54 -13.27
N PRO A 79 20.96 -31.70 -12.44
CA PRO A 79 21.04 -30.25 -12.67
C PRO A 79 21.54 -29.90 -14.07
N GLU A 80 22.55 -30.64 -14.58
CA GLU A 80 23.13 -30.40 -15.90
C GLU A 80 22.13 -30.63 -17.04
N ALA A 81 21.19 -31.56 -16.87
CA ALA A 81 20.14 -31.80 -17.86
C ALA A 81 19.18 -30.63 -17.98
N VAL A 82 18.92 -29.87 -16.88
CA VAL A 82 18.14 -28.66 -16.93
C VAL A 82 18.86 -27.54 -17.68
N VAL A 83 20.16 -27.38 -17.41
CA VAL A 83 20.99 -26.40 -18.12
C VAL A 83 21.07 -26.74 -19.61
N GLU A 84 21.28 -28.03 -19.94
CA GLU A 84 21.34 -28.51 -21.32
C GLU A 84 20.01 -28.33 -22.05
N PHE A 85 18.89 -28.60 -21.38
CA PHE A 85 17.52 -28.43 -21.94
C PHE A 85 17.22 -26.97 -22.28
N LEU A 86 17.62 -26.02 -21.42
CA LEU A 86 17.45 -24.59 -21.68
C LEU A 86 18.46 -24.07 -22.72
N GLY A 87 19.63 -24.71 -22.86
CA GLY A 87 20.63 -24.45 -23.88
C GLY A 87 21.13 -22.99 -23.87
N SER A 88 21.31 -22.42 -25.06
CA SER A 88 21.83 -21.06 -25.23
C SER A 88 20.83 -19.97 -24.89
N ARG A 89 19.57 -20.30 -24.54
CA ARG A 89 18.53 -19.35 -24.17
C ARG A 89 18.71 -18.75 -22.80
N ALA A 90 19.46 -19.42 -21.92
CA ALA A 90 19.81 -18.95 -20.59
C ALA A 90 21.30 -19.12 -20.29
N ASN A 91 21.85 -18.27 -19.44
CA ASN A 91 23.21 -18.44 -18.96
C ASN A 91 23.25 -19.61 -17.95
N ALA A 92 24.19 -20.55 -18.15
CA ALA A 92 24.31 -21.72 -17.26
C ALA A 92 24.48 -21.35 -15.78
N ASN A 93 25.26 -20.30 -15.49
CA ASN A 93 25.46 -19.84 -14.11
C ASN A 93 24.18 -19.26 -13.51
N GLU A 94 23.38 -18.55 -14.31
CA GLU A 94 22.08 -18.00 -13.86
C GLU A 94 21.07 -19.12 -13.60
N VAL A 95 21.03 -20.15 -14.45
CA VAL A 95 20.21 -21.36 -14.23
C VAL A 95 20.62 -22.08 -12.96
N GLN A 96 21.94 -22.25 -12.73
CA GLN A 96 22.43 -22.88 -11.50
C GLN A 96 22.10 -22.06 -10.25
N ALA A 97 22.20 -20.73 -10.32
CA ALA A 97 21.77 -19.84 -9.24
C ALA A 97 20.26 -19.94 -8.98
N ALA A 98 19.46 -20.00 -10.03
CA ALA A 98 18.00 -20.18 -9.91
C ALA A 98 17.65 -21.54 -9.28
N LEU A 99 18.33 -22.63 -9.69
CA LEU A 99 18.16 -23.95 -9.05
C LEU A 99 18.49 -23.92 -7.56
N THR A 100 19.54 -23.19 -7.18
CA THR A 100 19.92 -23.02 -5.77
C THR A 100 18.84 -22.27 -4.98
N ASP A 101 18.34 -21.13 -5.48
CA ASP A 101 17.26 -20.37 -4.83
C ASP A 101 15.96 -21.18 -4.76
N LEU A 102 15.60 -21.92 -5.80
CA LEU A 102 14.44 -22.81 -5.81
C LEU A 102 14.57 -23.94 -4.77
N THR A 103 15.81 -24.41 -4.56
CA THR A 103 16.13 -25.42 -3.54
C THR A 103 16.02 -24.82 -2.13
N ASP A 104 16.49 -23.60 -1.91
CA ASP A 104 16.33 -22.87 -0.65
C ASP A 104 14.85 -22.64 -0.28
N ARG A 105 13.98 -22.57 -1.28
CA ARG A 105 12.50 -22.46 -1.11
C ARG A 105 11.80 -23.82 -1.00
N ALA A 106 12.51 -24.93 -1.07
CA ALA A 106 11.96 -26.29 -1.12
C ALA A 106 10.88 -26.46 -2.24
N LEU A 107 10.99 -25.71 -3.33
CA LEU A 107 10.26 -25.96 -4.57
C LEU A 107 10.94 -27.03 -5.41
N VAL A 108 12.25 -27.11 -5.31
CA VAL A 108 13.13 -28.14 -5.82
C VAL A 108 13.85 -28.79 -4.64
N TRP A 109 14.10 -30.07 -4.66
CA TRP A 109 14.89 -30.77 -3.65
C TRP A 109 15.77 -31.86 -4.24
N GLY A 110 16.80 -32.25 -3.52
CA GLY A 110 17.86 -33.17 -3.95
C GLY A 110 19.18 -32.44 -4.17
N THR A 111 20.25 -33.21 -4.44
CA THR A 111 21.59 -32.67 -4.71
C THR A 111 21.97 -32.96 -6.17
N ASP A 112 22.32 -34.21 -6.49
CA ASP A 112 22.67 -34.64 -7.84
C ASP A 112 21.48 -35.19 -8.63
N ALA A 113 20.31 -35.32 -7.94
CA ALA A 113 19.08 -35.89 -8.46
C ALA A 113 17.90 -35.03 -7.98
N LEU A 114 17.62 -33.98 -8.75
CA LEU A 114 16.62 -32.96 -8.42
C LEU A 114 15.20 -33.45 -8.70
N ARG A 115 14.28 -33.03 -7.84
CA ARG A 115 12.84 -33.29 -7.97
C ARG A 115 12.01 -32.03 -7.71
N VAL A 116 10.79 -32.03 -8.23
CA VAL A 116 9.75 -31.02 -7.95
C VAL A 116 8.45 -31.71 -7.54
N THR A 117 7.57 -31.00 -6.84
CA THR A 117 6.21 -31.45 -6.61
C THR A 117 5.35 -31.24 -7.88
N PRO A 118 4.40 -32.13 -8.21
CA PRO A 118 3.46 -31.93 -9.31
C PRO A 118 2.68 -30.62 -9.22
N GLU A 119 2.46 -30.13 -8.01
CA GLU A 119 1.74 -28.88 -7.75
C GLU A 119 2.46 -27.63 -8.32
N VAL A 120 3.74 -27.71 -8.66
CA VAL A 120 4.50 -26.63 -9.35
C VAL A 120 3.81 -26.22 -10.65
N ALA A 121 3.20 -27.16 -11.40
CA ALA A 121 2.45 -26.85 -12.61
C ALA A 121 1.32 -25.84 -12.35
N SER A 122 0.68 -25.90 -11.18
CA SER A 122 -0.36 -24.95 -10.77
C SER A 122 0.19 -23.59 -10.37
N GLY A 123 1.49 -23.49 -10.14
CA GLY A 123 2.23 -22.29 -9.81
C GLY A 123 2.70 -21.50 -11.03
N LEU A 124 2.71 -22.07 -12.23
CA LEU A 124 3.11 -21.38 -13.46
C LEU A 124 1.97 -20.46 -13.96
N PRO A 125 2.29 -19.27 -14.50
CA PRO A 125 1.32 -18.38 -15.13
C PRO A 125 1.00 -18.75 -16.59
N TRP A 126 1.56 -19.87 -17.08
CA TRP A 126 1.37 -20.42 -18.41
C TRP A 126 1.19 -21.94 -18.34
N PHE A 127 0.85 -22.55 -19.46
CA PHE A 127 0.78 -24.01 -19.55
C PHE A 127 2.20 -24.62 -19.51
N PRO A 128 2.41 -25.72 -18.74
CA PRO A 128 3.72 -26.36 -18.66
C PRO A 128 4.36 -26.64 -20.03
N GLY A 129 5.61 -26.28 -20.19
CA GLY A 129 6.37 -26.39 -21.43
C GLY A 129 6.36 -25.15 -22.33
N GLN A 130 5.48 -24.17 -22.08
CA GLN A 130 5.40 -22.97 -22.94
C GLN A 130 6.58 -22.00 -22.79
N ALA A 131 7.23 -21.91 -21.64
CA ALA A 131 8.37 -21.02 -21.46
C ALA A 131 9.72 -21.72 -21.60
N SER A 132 9.79 -22.99 -21.26
CA SER A 132 11.03 -23.77 -21.29
C SER A 132 11.36 -24.33 -22.67
N GLN A 133 10.38 -24.55 -23.53
CA GLN A 133 10.62 -24.94 -24.93
C GLN A 133 10.98 -23.72 -25.77
N ALA A 134 11.76 -23.93 -26.83
CA ALA A 134 12.09 -22.87 -27.77
C ALA A 134 10.82 -22.31 -28.40
N GLU A 135 10.50 -21.06 -28.06
CA GLU A 135 9.54 -20.30 -28.87
C GLU A 135 10.17 -20.04 -30.25
N PRO A 136 9.37 -19.98 -31.33
CA PRO A 136 9.92 -19.56 -32.61
C PRO A 136 10.57 -18.16 -32.46
N ASP A 137 11.57 -17.86 -33.28
CA ASP A 137 12.19 -16.54 -33.36
C ASP A 137 11.21 -15.47 -33.92
N LEU A 138 10.01 -15.45 -33.38
CA LEU A 138 8.98 -14.50 -33.72
C LEU A 138 8.93 -13.42 -32.65
N ASP A 139 9.38 -12.23 -33.02
CA ASP A 139 9.15 -11.05 -32.19
C ASP A 139 7.68 -10.61 -32.23
N PRO A 140 7.22 -9.81 -31.27
CA PRO A 140 5.82 -9.37 -31.21
C PRO A 140 5.33 -8.60 -32.44
N ALA A 141 6.21 -7.86 -33.14
CA ALA A 141 5.86 -7.12 -34.35
C ALA A 141 5.62 -8.09 -35.51
N THR A 142 6.47 -9.10 -35.66
CA THR A 142 6.30 -10.18 -36.64
C THR A 142 5.02 -10.97 -36.39
N ILE A 143 4.73 -11.33 -35.11
CA ILE A 143 3.46 -11.98 -34.73
C ILE A 143 2.28 -11.12 -35.13
N THR A 144 2.30 -9.82 -34.85
CA THR A 144 1.21 -8.89 -35.22
C THR A 144 1.00 -8.86 -36.73
N ALA A 145 2.09 -8.82 -37.53
CA ALA A 145 2.01 -8.83 -38.98
C ALA A 145 1.43 -10.15 -39.52
N LEU A 146 1.85 -11.28 -38.98
CA LEU A 146 1.32 -12.60 -39.34
C LEU A 146 -0.16 -12.74 -39.00
N LEU A 147 -0.59 -12.27 -37.81
CA LEU A 147 -1.98 -12.26 -37.39
C LEU A 147 -2.87 -11.37 -38.24
N ALA A 148 -2.34 -10.32 -38.86
CA ALA A 148 -3.08 -9.51 -39.80
C ALA A 148 -3.33 -10.22 -41.15
N GLY A 149 -2.52 -11.23 -41.49
CA GLY A 149 -2.61 -11.98 -42.75
C GLY A 149 -3.40 -13.29 -42.70
N ILE A 150 -3.89 -13.73 -41.52
CA ILE A 150 -4.67 -14.97 -41.38
C ILE A 150 -6.13 -14.76 -41.74
N ASP A 151 -6.80 -15.86 -42.21
CA ASP A 151 -8.22 -15.89 -42.47
C ASP A 151 -9.07 -16.03 -41.19
N GLU A 152 -10.40 -15.82 -41.30
CA GLU A 152 -11.28 -15.84 -40.13
C GLU A 152 -11.33 -17.21 -39.43
N PRO A 153 -11.38 -18.37 -40.13
CA PRO A 153 -11.29 -19.67 -39.45
C PRO A 153 -10.02 -19.91 -38.66
N GLN A 154 -8.87 -19.41 -39.15
CA GLN A 154 -7.59 -19.44 -38.44
C GLN A 154 -7.62 -18.56 -37.20
N ARG A 155 -8.18 -17.36 -37.32
CA ARG A 155 -8.33 -16.42 -36.23
C ARG A 155 -9.22 -16.97 -35.11
N GLU A 156 -10.40 -17.49 -35.45
CA GLU A 156 -11.32 -18.11 -34.48
C GLU A 156 -10.66 -19.27 -33.73
N LEU A 157 -9.87 -20.10 -34.41
CA LEU A 157 -9.13 -21.18 -33.78
C LEU A 157 -8.13 -20.65 -32.76
N LEU A 158 -7.31 -19.67 -33.13
CA LEU A 158 -6.31 -19.08 -32.25
C LEU A 158 -6.96 -18.35 -31.05
N VAL A 159 -8.05 -17.61 -31.27
CA VAL A 159 -8.80 -16.94 -30.19
C VAL A 159 -9.34 -17.97 -29.19
N ARG A 160 -9.96 -19.03 -29.67
CA ARG A 160 -10.46 -20.11 -28.80
C ARG A 160 -9.37 -20.74 -27.95
N LEU A 161 -8.18 -20.98 -28.53
CA LEU A 161 -7.02 -21.50 -27.80
C LEU A 161 -6.43 -20.47 -26.82
N SER A 162 -6.55 -19.16 -27.14
CA SER A 162 -6.04 -18.07 -26.27
C SER A 162 -6.92 -17.80 -25.06
N GLU A 163 -8.23 -18.04 -25.17
CA GLU A 163 -9.21 -17.82 -24.10
C GLU A 163 -9.44 -19.08 -23.24
N GLY A 164 -9.16 -20.26 -23.81
CA GLY A 164 -9.33 -21.56 -23.15
C GLY A 164 -8.02 -22.28 -22.84
N SER A 165 -8.00 -23.58 -23.11
CA SER A 165 -6.76 -24.35 -23.07
C SER A 165 -5.91 -24.02 -24.29
N PRO A 166 -4.60 -23.69 -24.13
CA PRO A 166 -3.72 -23.44 -25.27
C PRO A 166 -3.43 -24.70 -26.07
N VAL A 167 -3.80 -25.89 -25.57
CA VAL A 167 -3.58 -27.16 -26.19
C VAL A 167 -4.86 -27.61 -26.92
N GLY A 168 -4.72 -27.91 -28.19
CA GLY A 168 -5.82 -28.42 -29.05
C GLY A 168 -5.47 -29.77 -29.70
N ARG A 169 -6.45 -30.66 -29.81
CA ARG A 169 -6.33 -31.93 -30.53
C ARG A 169 -7.01 -31.84 -31.87
N THR A 170 -6.29 -32.21 -32.93
CA THR A 170 -6.80 -32.22 -34.29
C THR A 170 -5.96 -33.15 -35.18
N ARG A 171 -6.64 -33.92 -36.03
CA ARG A 171 -6.02 -34.78 -37.03
C ARG A 171 -5.26 -33.96 -38.07
N ASP A 172 -5.65 -32.72 -38.31
CA ASP A 172 -4.98 -31.81 -39.24
C ASP A 172 -3.59 -31.41 -38.78
N ALA A 173 -3.18 -31.72 -37.55
CA ALA A 173 -1.83 -31.54 -37.08
C ALA A 173 -0.85 -32.61 -37.61
N ALA A 174 -1.34 -33.77 -38.08
CA ALA A 174 -0.49 -34.89 -38.47
C ALA A 174 0.48 -34.54 -39.60
N PRO A 175 1.73 -35.07 -39.57
CA PRO A 175 2.65 -34.98 -40.69
C PRO A 175 2.04 -35.57 -41.98
N GLY A 176 2.19 -34.86 -43.11
CA GLY A 176 1.62 -35.28 -44.39
C GLY A 176 0.19 -34.80 -44.67
N THR A 177 -0.43 -34.07 -43.72
CA THR A 177 -1.68 -33.35 -43.98
C THR A 177 -1.44 -32.26 -45.03
N PRO A 178 -2.41 -32.02 -45.97
CA PRO A 178 -2.29 -31.00 -46.99
C PRO A 178 -1.97 -29.61 -46.40
N ALA A 179 -1.01 -28.86 -47.03
CA ALA A 179 -0.52 -27.61 -46.52
C ALA A 179 -1.53 -26.46 -46.57
N ASP A 180 -2.63 -26.61 -47.32
CA ASP A 180 -3.73 -25.66 -47.43
C ASP A 180 -4.69 -25.67 -46.24
N ARG A 181 -4.60 -26.71 -45.41
CA ARG A 181 -5.42 -26.80 -44.19
C ARG A 181 -5.09 -25.70 -43.20
N PRO A 182 -6.11 -25.08 -42.54
CA PRO A 182 -5.90 -23.96 -41.60
C PRO A 182 -4.83 -24.23 -40.54
N VAL A 183 -4.86 -25.42 -39.89
CA VAL A 183 -3.87 -25.80 -38.87
C VAL A 183 -2.45 -25.90 -39.44
N GLN A 184 -2.29 -26.50 -40.66
CA GLN A 184 -0.97 -26.63 -41.30
C GLN A 184 -0.38 -25.28 -41.69
N ARG A 185 -1.20 -24.34 -42.13
CA ARG A 185 -0.79 -22.95 -42.43
C ARG A 185 -0.34 -22.21 -41.18
N LEU A 186 -1.06 -22.39 -40.05
CA LEU A 186 -0.68 -21.80 -38.75
C LEU A 186 0.61 -22.44 -38.20
N LEU A 187 0.82 -23.76 -38.39
CA LEU A 187 2.06 -24.44 -38.02
C LEU A 187 3.24 -23.93 -38.89
N ALA A 188 3.03 -23.77 -40.20
CA ALA A 188 4.04 -23.26 -41.11
C ALA A 188 4.42 -21.80 -40.82
N ALA A 189 3.47 -20.99 -40.35
CA ALA A 189 3.69 -19.59 -39.94
C ALA A 189 4.28 -19.46 -38.52
N GLY A 190 4.44 -20.57 -37.77
CA GLY A 190 4.93 -20.54 -36.38
C GLY A 190 3.89 -20.00 -35.37
N LEU A 191 2.64 -19.79 -35.79
CA LEU A 191 1.56 -19.32 -34.90
C LEU A 191 0.94 -20.46 -34.07
N LEU A 192 1.23 -21.72 -34.43
CA LEU A 192 0.99 -22.93 -33.63
C LEU A 192 2.23 -23.79 -33.62
N HIS A 193 2.42 -24.56 -32.55
CA HIS A 193 3.45 -25.60 -32.47
C HIS A 193 2.82 -26.98 -32.37
N ARG A 194 3.50 -27.98 -32.96
CA ARG A 194 3.10 -29.38 -32.83
C ARG A 194 3.76 -29.98 -31.60
N ILE A 195 2.96 -30.59 -30.71
CA ILE A 195 3.45 -31.39 -29.58
C ILE A 195 3.64 -32.84 -29.99
N ASP A 196 2.64 -33.39 -30.67
CA ASP A 196 2.65 -34.76 -31.17
C ASP A 196 1.84 -34.87 -32.50
N THR A 197 1.51 -36.06 -32.94
CA THR A 197 0.84 -36.32 -34.24
C THR A 197 -0.53 -35.68 -34.39
N ASP A 198 -1.25 -35.46 -33.28
CA ASP A 198 -2.62 -34.93 -33.29
C ASP A 198 -2.84 -33.78 -32.31
N THR A 199 -1.76 -33.29 -31.67
CA THR A 199 -1.84 -32.25 -30.67
C THR A 199 -0.99 -31.01 -31.04
N VAL A 200 -1.59 -29.86 -30.93
CA VAL A 200 -0.95 -28.56 -31.14
C VAL A 200 -1.06 -27.70 -29.88
N ILE A 201 -0.12 -26.77 -29.73
CA ILE A 201 -0.12 -25.77 -28.67
C ILE A 201 -0.01 -24.38 -29.25
N LEU A 202 -0.77 -23.45 -28.71
CA LEU A 202 -0.64 -22.03 -29.00
C LEU A 202 0.57 -21.46 -28.21
N PRO A 203 1.58 -20.89 -28.88
CA PRO A 203 2.70 -20.25 -28.21
C PRO A 203 2.23 -19.11 -27.30
N ARG A 204 2.88 -18.94 -26.15
CA ARG A 204 2.54 -17.94 -25.14
C ARG A 204 2.52 -16.52 -25.71
N LEU A 205 3.53 -16.12 -26.47
CA LEU A 205 3.61 -14.79 -27.08
C LEU A 205 2.49 -14.52 -28.09
N VAL A 206 2.15 -15.54 -28.90
CA VAL A 206 1.03 -15.42 -29.85
C VAL A 206 -0.29 -15.18 -29.10
N ALA A 207 -0.53 -15.91 -28.01
CA ALA A 207 -1.71 -15.72 -27.18
C ALA A 207 -1.77 -14.33 -26.55
N GLN A 208 -0.65 -13.79 -26.06
CA GLN A 208 -0.55 -12.45 -25.47
C GLN A 208 -0.85 -11.36 -26.51
N VAL A 209 -0.23 -11.45 -27.70
CA VAL A 209 -0.49 -10.47 -28.79
C VAL A 209 -1.95 -10.51 -29.23
N LEU A 210 -2.55 -11.70 -29.34
CA LEU A 210 -3.98 -11.87 -29.67
C LEU A 210 -4.90 -11.17 -28.68
N ARG A 211 -4.57 -11.23 -27.39
CA ARG A 211 -5.36 -10.60 -26.32
C ARG A 211 -5.03 -9.11 -26.12
N GLY A 212 -4.10 -8.55 -26.92
CA GLY A 212 -3.65 -7.16 -26.79
C GLY A 212 -2.88 -6.90 -25.49
N GLU A 213 -2.34 -7.94 -24.87
CA GLU A 213 -1.50 -7.83 -23.69
C GLU A 213 -0.10 -7.33 -24.08
N LEU A 214 0.58 -6.65 -23.14
CA LEU A 214 2.01 -6.37 -23.28
C LEU A 214 2.75 -7.72 -23.40
N PRO A 215 3.45 -7.99 -24.51
CA PRO A 215 4.16 -9.26 -24.65
C PRO A 215 5.17 -9.43 -23.53
N GLY A 216 5.10 -10.59 -22.87
CA GLY A 216 6.04 -10.92 -21.81
C GLY A 216 7.45 -11.13 -22.34
N PRO A 217 8.42 -11.46 -21.46
CA PRO A 217 9.81 -11.67 -21.87
C PRO A 217 9.92 -12.71 -22.99
N VAL A 218 10.66 -12.38 -24.05
CA VAL A 218 10.90 -13.29 -25.21
C VAL A 218 12.00 -14.28 -24.89
N GLY A 219 13.03 -13.83 -24.17
CA GLY A 219 14.16 -14.65 -23.77
C GLY A 219 14.18 -14.98 -22.28
N LEU A 220 15.11 -15.84 -21.87
CA LEU A 220 15.34 -16.20 -20.47
C LEU A 220 16.36 -15.28 -19.79
N HIS A 221 16.80 -14.22 -20.47
CA HIS A 221 17.62 -13.16 -19.91
C HIS A 221 16.74 -12.00 -19.48
N ARG A 222 17.13 -11.36 -18.39
CA ARG A 222 16.45 -10.15 -17.93
C ARG A 222 16.48 -9.10 -19.05
N PRO A 223 15.32 -8.54 -19.45
CA PRO A 223 15.30 -7.50 -20.46
C PRO A 223 15.98 -6.24 -19.92
N ASP A 224 16.84 -5.62 -20.74
CA ASP A 224 17.40 -4.31 -20.44
C ASP A 224 16.31 -3.25 -20.68
N PRO A 225 15.90 -2.51 -19.67
CA PRO A 225 14.89 -1.46 -19.86
C PRO A 225 15.47 -0.32 -20.70
N THR A 226 14.65 0.25 -21.56
CA THR A 226 15.00 1.49 -22.27
C THR A 226 15.07 2.62 -21.24
N VAL A 227 16.29 3.10 -20.96
CA VAL A 227 16.54 4.13 -19.97
C VAL A 227 16.87 5.46 -20.63
N HIS A 228 16.29 6.55 -20.15
CA HIS A 228 16.77 7.89 -20.42
C HIS A 228 17.61 8.38 -19.22
N LYS A 229 18.79 8.89 -19.53
CA LYS A 229 19.72 9.37 -18.49
C LYS A 229 19.36 10.78 -18.05
N THR A 230 19.17 10.97 -16.76
CA THR A 230 19.08 12.29 -16.11
C THR A 230 20.06 12.34 -14.93
N LYS A 231 20.33 13.51 -14.42
CA LYS A 231 21.08 13.63 -13.16
C LYS A 231 20.14 13.25 -12.01
N GLN A 232 20.64 12.52 -11.02
CA GLN A 232 19.83 12.18 -9.83
C GLN A 232 19.27 13.43 -9.15
N ALA A 233 20.07 14.50 -9.06
CA ALA A 233 19.62 15.75 -8.48
C ALA A 233 18.45 16.38 -9.24
N ASP A 234 18.38 16.23 -10.58
CA ASP A 234 17.25 16.72 -11.38
C ASP A 234 15.98 15.89 -11.12
N ALA A 235 16.14 14.55 -10.97
CA ALA A 235 15.05 13.67 -10.59
C ALA A 235 14.53 14.00 -9.18
N ASP A 236 15.43 14.20 -8.22
CA ASP A 236 15.11 14.58 -6.84
C ASP A 236 14.38 15.93 -6.79
N SER A 237 14.84 16.92 -7.56
CA SER A 237 14.22 18.24 -7.63
C SER A 237 12.79 18.19 -8.20
N VAL A 238 12.58 17.40 -9.26
CA VAL A 238 11.23 17.22 -9.84
C VAL A 238 10.30 16.49 -8.86
N ALA A 239 10.80 15.47 -8.19
CA ALA A 239 10.05 14.74 -7.16
C ALA A 239 9.70 15.64 -5.96
N ALA A 240 10.66 16.45 -5.50
CA ALA A 240 10.44 17.43 -4.42
C ALA A 240 9.39 18.49 -4.81
N GLY A 241 9.42 18.98 -6.04
CA GLY A 241 8.39 19.89 -6.56
C GLY A 241 7.00 19.27 -6.51
N ALA A 242 6.85 18.03 -7.01
CA ALA A 242 5.59 17.31 -6.97
C ALA A 242 5.09 17.05 -5.53
N ALA A 243 6.02 16.79 -4.59
CA ALA A 243 5.71 16.64 -3.17
C ALA A 243 5.17 17.93 -2.55
N ILE A 244 5.79 19.09 -2.85
CA ILE A 244 5.32 20.39 -2.40
C ILE A 244 3.91 20.68 -2.91
N ASP A 245 3.66 20.45 -4.20
CA ASP A 245 2.34 20.64 -4.80
C ASP A 245 1.29 19.75 -4.15
N LEU A 246 1.60 18.47 -3.91
CA LEU A 246 0.70 17.55 -3.22
C LEU A 246 0.37 18.02 -1.80
N LEU A 247 1.36 18.45 -1.03
CA LEU A 247 1.15 18.91 0.36
C LEU A 247 0.27 20.16 0.40
N ARG A 248 0.47 21.09 -0.53
CA ARG A 248 -0.39 22.27 -0.67
C ARG A 248 -1.84 21.92 -1.02
N GLU A 249 -2.03 20.96 -1.93
CA GLU A 249 -3.36 20.47 -2.30
C GLU A 249 -4.04 19.73 -1.14
N ILE A 250 -3.28 18.97 -0.35
CA ILE A 250 -3.78 18.35 0.90
C ILE A 250 -4.26 19.43 1.86
N ASP A 251 -3.50 20.52 2.06
CA ASP A 251 -3.90 21.63 2.93
C ASP A 251 -5.23 22.23 2.47
N LEU A 252 -5.37 22.49 1.17
CA LEU A 252 -6.60 23.03 0.59
C LEU A 252 -7.81 22.10 0.77
N VAL A 253 -7.60 20.78 0.62
CA VAL A 253 -8.65 19.77 0.86
C VAL A 253 -9.03 19.72 2.34
N LEU A 254 -8.05 19.74 3.25
CA LEU A 254 -8.30 19.76 4.70
C LEU A 254 -9.05 21.02 5.12
N GLU A 255 -8.70 22.19 4.61
CA GLU A 255 -9.41 23.46 4.87
C GLU A 255 -10.83 23.41 4.34
N THR A 256 -11.03 22.94 3.10
CA THR A 256 -12.34 22.83 2.48
C THR A 256 -13.27 21.88 3.28
N LEU A 257 -12.76 20.72 3.68
CA LEU A 257 -13.51 19.75 4.49
C LEU A 257 -13.75 20.24 5.94
N SER A 258 -12.83 21.06 6.47
CA SER A 258 -12.99 21.71 7.77
C SER A 258 -14.14 22.73 7.78
N ALA A 259 -14.23 23.51 6.70
CA ALA A 259 -15.30 24.50 6.53
C ALA A 259 -16.64 23.85 6.18
N THR A 260 -16.62 22.78 5.39
CA THR A 260 -17.82 22.12 4.88
C THR A 260 -17.62 20.60 4.87
N PRO A 261 -17.92 19.91 6.00
CA PRO A 261 -17.92 18.45 6.06
C PRO A 261 -18.85 17.85 5.01
N ILE A 262 -18.50 16.67 4.51
CA ILE A 262 -19.26 15.99 3.46
C ILE A 262 -19.87 14.71 4.00
N SER A 263 -21.19 14.54 3.80
CA SER A 263 -21.90 13.33 4.22
C SER A 263 -21.33 12.06 3.55
N GLU A 264 -21.11 11.03 4.34
CA GLU A 264 -20.75 9.72 3.82
C GLU A 264 -21.97 9.01 3.20
N LEU A 265 -21.75 8.34 2.07
CA LEU A 265 -22.79 7.49 1.48
C LEU A 265 -23.05 6.26 2.38
N ARG A 266 -24.29 5.73 2.36
CA ARG A 266 -24.62 4.47 3.07
C ARG A 266 -23.78 3.27 2.63
N ALA A 267 -23.28 3.29 1.38
CA ALA A 267 -22.39 2.27 0.84
C ALA A 267 -20.91 2.57 1.11
N GLY A 268 -20.59 3.59 1.90
CA GLY A 268 -19.25 4.11 2.11
C GLY A 268 -18.80 5.08 1.02
N GLY A 269 -17.80 5.91 1.34
CA GLY A 269 -17.20 6.87 0.42
C GLY A 269 -18.02 8.11 0.14
N LEU A 270 -17.66 8.84 -0.91
CA LEU A 270 -18.26 10.11 -1.30
C LEU A 270 -19.17 9.97 -2.52
N GLY A 271 -20.24 10.75 -2.55
CA GLY A 271 -21.12 10.86 -3.70
C GLY A 271 -20.47 11.58 -4.89
N VAL A 272 -20.80 11.18 -6.12
CA VAL A 272 -20.28 11.81 -7.35
C VAL A 272 -20.55 13.32 -7.37
N ARG A 273 -21.69 13.78 -6.84
CA ARG A 273 -22.02 15.21 -6.75
C ARG A 273 -21.09 15.95 -5.80
N ASP A 274 -20.73 15.31 -4.69
CA ASP A 274 -19.85 15.89 -3.67
C ASP A 274 -18.41 15.95 -4.16
N VAL A 275 -17.93 14.91 -4.85
CA VAL A 275 -16.63 14.92 -5.52
C VAL A 275 -16.56 16.07 -6.52
N LYS A 276 -17.56 16.24 -7.39
CA LYS A 276 -17.63 17.37 -8.35
C LYS A 276 -17.68 18.74 -7.65
N ARG A 277 -18.37 18.84 -6.50
CA ARG A 277 -18.37 20.05 -5.69
C ARG A 277 -16.99 20.36 -5.14
N LEU A 278 -16.28 19.36 -4.60
CA LEU A 278 -14.88 19.51 -4.14
C LEU A 278 -13.96 19.92 -5.27
N THR A 279 -14.03 19.25 -6.43
CA THR A 279 -13.27 19.61 -7.64
C THR A 279 -13.48 21.08 -8.00
N LYS A 280 -14.73 21.57 -7.96
CA LYS A 280 -15.03 22.97 -8.25
C LYS A 280 -14.48 23.94 -7.20
N LEU A 281 -14.51 23.58 -5.92
CA LEU A 281 -14.05 24.43 -4.81
C LEU A 281 -12.51 24.48 -4.75
N THR A 282 -11.86 23.34 -4.97
CA THR A 282 -10.39 23.21 -4.86
C THR A 282 -9.66 23.48 -6.16
N GLY A 283 -10.32 23.36 -7.31
CA GLY A 283 -9.68 23.40 -8.63
C GLY A 283 -8.87 22.12 -8.96
N ILE A 284 -8.92 21.08 -8.10
CA ILE A 284 -8.19 19.83 -8.28
C ILE A 284 -9.05 18.88 -9.12
N ASP A 285 -8.45 18.21 -10.12
CA ASP A 285 -9.17 17.23 -10.93
C ASP A 285 -9.61 15.99 -10.12
N GLU A 286 -10.59 15.24 -10.66
CA GLU A 286 -11.26 14.17 -9.95
C GLU A 286 -10.32 13.02 -9.55
N GLN A 287 -9.38 12.62 -10.44
CA GLN A 287 -8.43 11.54 -10.14
C GLN A 287 -7.41 11.98 -9.09
N ARG A 288 -6.88 13.19 -9.24
CA ARG A 288 -5.94 13.79 -8.28
C ARG A 288 -6.58 13.96 -6.91
N LEU A 289 -7.83 14.43 -6.88
CA LEU A 289 -8.62 14.56 -5.65
C LEU A 289 -8.85 13.19 -4.99
N GLY A 290 -9.16 12.16 -5.79
CA GLY A 290 -9.28 10.79 -5.30
C GLY A 290 -8.02 10.28 -4.62
N LEU A 291 -6.85 10.53 -5.20
CA LEU A 291 -5.55 10.19 -4.63
C LEU A 291 -5.32 10.91 -3.28
N ILE A 292 -5.59 12.21 -3.24
CA ILE A 292 -5.42 13.03 -2.03
C ILE A 292 -6.32 12.54 -0.90
N LEU A 293 -7.61 12.31 -1.19
CA LEU A 293 -8.58 11.85 -0.20
C LEU A 293 -8.21 10.47 0.36
N ASP A 294 -7.82 9.51 -0.50
CA ASP A 294 -7.45 8.17 -0.05
C ASP A 294 -6.17 8.18 0.80
N ILE A 295 -5.17 8.97 0.42
CA ILE A 295 -3.94 9.11 1.22
C ILE A 295 -4.24 9.84 2.54
N ALA A 296 -5.01 10.93 2.51
CA ALA A 296 -5.37 11.66 3.72
C ALA A 296 -6.16 10.78 4.71
N ALA A 297 -7.08 9.96 4.20
CA ALA A 297 -7.80 8.98 5.01
C ALA A 297 -6.87 7.87 5.53
N GLY A 298 -5.97 7.38 4.69
CA GLY A 298 -4.95 6.38 5.08
C GLY A 298 -3.99 6.91 6.15
N ALA A 299 -3.59 8.16 6.06
CA ALA A 299 -2.75 8.85 7.04
C ALA A 299 -3.52 9.24 8.32
N GLY A 300 -4.85 9.09 8.32
CA GLY A 300 -5.69 9.48 9.45
C GLY A 300 -5.88 10.99 9.59
N LEU A 301 -5.62 11.76 8.52
CA LEU A 301 -5.82 13.21 8.48
C LEU A 301 -7.29 13.57 8.31
N ILE A 302 -8.05 12.74 7.61
CA ILE A 302 -9.51 12.80 7.50
C ILE A 302 -10.12 11.48 7.95
N ALA A 303 -11.32 11.53 8.49
CA ALA A 303 -12.07 10.34 8.88
C ALA A 303 -13.56 10.53 8.68
N SER A 304 -14.29 9.41 8.54
CA SER A 304 -15.74 9.39 8.64
C SER A 304 -16.15 9.31 10.10
N GLY A 305 -17.10 10.15 10.49
CA GLY A 305 -17.61 10.19 11.85
C GLY A 305 -18.57 11.36 12.07
N VAL A 306 -18.85 11.65 13.33
CA VAL A 306 -19.64 12.81 13.74
C VAL A 306 -18.66 13.95 14.06
N PRO A 307 -18.66 15.03 13.25
CA PRO A 307 -17.76 16.15 13.49
C PRO A 307 -18.29 17.06 14.61
N ASP A 308 -17.37 17.76 15.24
CA ASP A 308 -17.67 18.86 16.16
C ASP A 308 -17.09 20.16 15.56
N PRO A 309 -17.93 21.19 15.30
CA PRO A 309 -19.39 21.23 15.44
C PRO A 309 -20.13 20.35 14.44
N LEU A 310 -21.32 19.88 14.86
CA LEU A 310 -22.21 19.09 14.01
C LEU A 310 -22.78 19.97 12.89
N PRO A 311 -22.76 19.55 11.62
CA PRO A 311 -23.42 20.24 10.52
C PRO A 311 -24.95 20.37 10.75
N PRO A 312 -25.59 21.42 10.21
CA PRO A 312 -27.03 21.72 10.46
C PRO A 312 -27.98 20.61 10.02
N ASP A 313 -27.62 19.80 9.02
CA ASP A 313 -28.43 18.69 8.50
C ASP A 313 -28.32 17.39 9.32
N GLY A 314 -27.45 17.33 10.26
CA GLY A 314 -27.32 16.58 11.50
C GLY A 314 -27.58 15.08 11.56
N SER A 315 -27.56 14.29 10.48
CA SER A 315 -28.09 12.93 10.52
C SER A 315 -27.19 11.79 10.05
N ALA A 316 -26.01 12.03 9.51
CA ALA A 316 -25.16 10.99 8.93
C ALA A 316 -23.72 11.13 9.40
N PRO A 317 -22.88 10.09 9.34
CA PRO A 317 -21.44 10.27 9.44
C PRO A 317 -20.95 11.15 8.29
N TYR A 318 -19.99 12.02 8.60
CA TYR A 318 -19.39 12.96 7.66
C TYR A 318 -17.91 12.70 7.53
N TRP A 319 -17.36 12.93 6.35
CA TRP A 319 -15.93 13.05 6.12
C TRP A 319 -15.48 14.46 6.49
N ALA A 320 -14.59 14.56 7.47
CA ALA A 320 -13.98 15.81 7.92
C ALA A 320 -12.57 15.57 8.44
N PRO A 321 -11.74 16.63 8.61
CA PRO A 321 -10.41 16.51 9.20
C PRO A 321 -10.48 16.00 10.65
N THR A 322 -9.40 15.32 11.05
CA THR A 322 -9.19 14.85 12.42
C THR A 322 -8.26 15.80 13.17
N VAL A 323 -8.10 15.60 14.47
CA VAL A 323 -7.10 16.32 15.28
C VAL A 323 -5.67 16.06 14.80
N ALA A 324 -5.41 14.91 14.11
CA ALA A 324 -4.10 14.63 13.53
C ALA A 324 -3.76 15.56 12.37
N ALA A 325 -4.76 16.10 11.67
CA ALA A 325 -4.53 17.09 10.61
C ALA A 325 -3.88 18.38 11.13
N ASP A 326 -4.23 18.83 12.33
CA ASP A 326 -3.66 20.04 12.91
C ASP A 326 -2.13 19.87 13.13
N ARG A 327 -1.72 18.74 13.71
CA ARG A 327 -0.30 18.40 13.91
C ARG A 327 0.44 18.24 12.58
N PHE A 328 -0.23 17.67 11.59
CA PHE A 328 0.34 17.49 10.25
C PHE A 328 0.65 18.84 9.59
N VAL A 329 -0.26 19.81 9.66
CA VAL A 329 -0.07 21.14 9.09
C VAL A 329 1.06 21.89 9.80
N GLU A 330 1.26 21.68 11.10
CA GLU A 330 2.33 22.29 11.89
C GLU A 330 3.72 21.65 11.64
N ALA A 331 3.78 20.44 11.09
CA ALA A 331 5.03 19.73 10.87
C ALA A 331 5.85 20.30 9.68
N THR A 332 7.15 19.98 9.62
CA THR A 332 8.02 20.39 8.51
C THR A 332 7.58 19.73 7.19
N THR A 333 7.89 20.37 6.07
CA THR A 333 7.56 19.85 4.72
C THR A 333 8.08 18.42 4.52
N ALA A 334 9.30 18.13 4.94
CA ALA A 334 9.89 16.79 4.81
C ALA A 334 9.20 15.76 5.70
N ALA A 335 8.85 16.11 6.95
CA ALA A 335 8.13 15.21 7.84
C ALA A 335 6.69 14.92 7.35
N ARG A 336 6.01 15.94 6.82
CA ARG A 336 4.71 15.80 6.18
C ARG A 336 4.77 14.87 4.97
N TRP A 337 5.76 15.08 4.09
CA TRP A 337 5.97 14.22 2.94
C TRP A 337 6.28 12.79 3.35
N GLN A 338 7.14 12.57 4.35
CA GLN A 338 7.46 11.22 4.85
C GLN A 338 6.18 10.46 5.25
N LEU A 339 5.29 11.09 6.02
CA LEU A 339 4.01 10.48 6.42
C LEU A 339 3.16 10.12 5.20
N ILE A 340 3.04 11.02 4.23
CA ILE A 340 2.24 10.82 3.01
C ILE A 340 2.84 9.71 2.14
N ALA A 341 4.15 9.72 1.90
CA ALA A 341 4.83 8.73 1.07
C ALA A 341 4.78 7.33 1.70
N ALA A 342 5.02 7.22 3.00
CA ALA A 342 4.90 5.96 3.73
C ALA A 342 3.46 5.44 3.72
N THR A 343 2.48 6.33 3.91
CA THR A 343 1.05 5.96 3.83
C THR A 343 0.70 5.47 2.44
N TRP A 344 1.09 6.17 1.37
CA TRP A 344 0.82 5.76 -0.01
C TRP A 344 1.43 4.39 -0.31
N LEU A 345 2.66 4.13 0.14
CA LEU A 345 3.35 2.86 -0.11
C LEU A 345 2.58 1.66 0.47
N ASP A 346 1.89 1.83 1.59
CA ASP A 346 1.14 0.78 2.29
C ASP A 346 -0.38 0.85 2.09
N LEU A 347 -0.86 1.80 1.29
CA LEU A 347 -2.29 2.04 1.08
C LEU A 347 -2.93 0.91 0.26
N PRO A 348 -3.87 0.12 0.82
CA PRO A 348 -4.53 -0.97 0.10
C PRO A 348 -5.69 -0.45 -0.74
N SER A 349 -5.44 0.53 -1.59
CA SER A 349 -6.41 1.17 -2.46
C SER A 349 -5.79 1.54 -3.81
N ARG A 350 -6.62 1.64 -4.83
CA ARG A 350 -6.29 2.10 -6.19
C ARG A 350 -7.01 3.43 -6.49
N PRO A 351 -6.57 4.54 -5.91
CA PRO A 351 -7.22 5.84 -6.05
C PRO A 351 -7.24 6.36 -7.49
N GLY A 352 -6.28 5.95 -8.35
CA GLY A 352 -6.26 6.28 -9.77
C GLY A 352 -7.47 5.80 -10.56
N LEU A 353 -8.29 4.88 -10.00
CA LEU A 353 -9.53 4.43 -10.62
C LEU A 353 -10.72 5.38 -10.37
N VAL A 354 -10.60 6.36 -9.48
CA VAL A 354 -11.69 7.30 -9.18
C VAL A 354 -12.17 8.00 -10.46
N GLY A 355 -13.47 8.00 -10.69
CA GLY A 355 -14.09 8.54 -11.90
C GLY A 355 -14.10 7.59 -13.11
N THR A 356 -13.27 6.55 -13.14
CA THR A 356 -13.33 5.53 -14.20
C THR A 356 -14.50 4.56 -13.96
N ARG A 357 -14.93 3.81 -14.99
CA ARG A 357 -16.04 2.88 -14.86
C ARG A 357 -15.57 1.47 -14.51
N GLY A 358 -16.18 0.89 -13.51
CA GLY A 358 -15.98 -0.50 -13.13
C GLY A 358 -16.65 -1.50 -14.10
N PRO A 359 -16.45 -2.81 -13.86
CA PRO A 359 -17.07 -3.87 -14.68
C PRO A 359 -18.60 -3.84 -14.69
N ASP A 360 -19.22 -3.27 -13.67
CA ASP A 360 -20.67 -3.06 -13.56
C ASP A 360 -21.16 -1.78 -14.26
N GLY A 361 -20.28 -1.08 -14.97
CA GLY A 361 -20.55 0.18 -15.68
C GLY A 361 -20.71 1.41 -14.79
N LYS A 362 -20.60 1.26 -13.44
CA LYS A 362 -20.67 2.39 -12.49
C LYS A 362 -19.31 3.03 -12.30
N PRO A 363 -19.26 4.36 -12.05
CA PRO A 363 -17.99 5.02 -11.73
C PRO A 363 -17.50 4.61 -10.34
N TYR A 364 -16.17 4.44 -10.20
CA TYR A 364 -15.56 4.30 -8.88
C TYR A 364 -15.65 5.61 -8.11
N GLY A 365 -16.28 5.59 -6.94
CA GLY A 365 -16.37 6.75 -6.05
C GLY A 365 -15.11 6.91 -5.20
N ALA A 366 -14.75 8.15 -4.85
CA ALA A 366 -13.67 8.42 -3.91
C ALA A 366 -13.96 7.85 -2.52
N LEU A 367 -12.96 7.35 -1.81
CA LEU A 367 -13.06 6.70 -0.49
C LEU A 367 -13.99 5.47 -0.44
N SER A 368 -14.33 4.91 -1.61
CA SER A 368 -15.21 3.75 -1.74
C SER A 368 -14.46 2.44 -1.46
N ASP A 369 -15.14 1.45 -0.86
CA ASP A 369 -14.60 0.10 -0.68
C ASP A 369 -14.32 -0.61 -2.01
N ALA A 370 -14.93 -0.17 -3.12
CA ALA A 370 -14.63 -0.68 -4.46
C ALA A 370 -13.19 -0.39 -4.92
N LEU A 371 -12.51 0.58 -4.32
CA LEU A 371 -11.09 0.87 -4.58
C LEU A 371 -10.14 -0.05 -3.81
N TYR A 372 -10.65 -0.83 -2.84
CA TYR A 372 -9.82 -1.67 -2.00
C TYR A 372 -9.08 -2.74 -2.81
N SER A 373 -7.77 -2.82 -2.63
CA SER A 373 -6.91 -3.79 -3.30
C SER A 373 -5.68 -4.11 -2.45
N THR A 374 -5.57 -5.34 -1.99
CA THR A 374 -4.36 -5.82 -1.29
C THR A 374 -3.14 -5.92 -2.21
N ALA A 375 -3.36 -5.92 -3.53
CA ALA A 375 -2.29 -5.93 -4.52
C ALA A 375 -1.64 -4.54 -4.69
N ALA A 376 -2.35 -3.44 -4.42
CA ALA A 376 -1.85 -2.08 -4.67
C ALA A 376 -0.52 -1.77 -3.95
N PRO A 377 -0.35 -2.04 -2.64
CA PRO A 377 0.94 -1.81 -1.97
C PRO A 377 2.05 -2.74 -2.49
N LEU A 378 1.72 -3.94 -2.94
CA LEU A 378 2.69 -4.86 -3.55
C LEU A 378 3.18 -4.34 -4.90
N ASP A 379 2.27 -3.82 -5.72
CA ASP A 379 2.58 -3.27 -7.05
C ASP A 379 3.43 -1.99 -6.91
N ARG A 380 3.14 -1.10 -5.93
CA ARG A 380 3.94 0.10 -5.62
C ARG A 380 5.36 -0.27 -5.18
N ARG A 381 5.49 -1.22 -4.28
CA ARG A 381 6.81 -1.70 -3.82
C ARG A 381 7.58 -2.36 -4.95
N LEU A 382 6.92 -3.15 -5.81
CA LEU A 382 7.56 -3.76 -6.98
C LEU A 382 8.05 -2.71 -7.97
N LEU A 383 7.23 -1.68 -8.27
CA LEU A 383 7.65 -0.57 -9.13
C LEU A 383 8.89 0.11 -8.57
N LEU A 384 8.85 0.55 -7.30
CA LEU A 384 9.97 1.25 -6.69
C LEU A 384 11.22 0.36 -6.59
N ALA A 385 11.08 -0.94 -6.29
CA ALA A 385 12.19 -1.90 -6.27
C ALA A 385 12.82 -2.04 -7.67
N THR A 386 12.01 -2.19 -8.71
CA THR A 386 12.47 -2.27 -10.10
C THR A 386 13.25 -1.01 -10.51
N LEU A 387 12.75 0.18 -10.14
CA LEU A 387 13.46 1.44 -10.40
C LEU A 387 14.73 1.59 -9.53
N ALA A 388 14.73 1.05 -8.32
CA ALA A 388 15.87 1.12 -7.41
C ALA A 388 17.08 0.26 -7.88
N GLU A 389 16.84 -0.79 -8.66
CA GLU A 389 17.90 -1.59 -9.26
C GLU A 389 18.69 -0.87 -10.37
N LEU A 390 18.08 0.17 -10.94
CA LEU A 390 18.73 0.99 -11.95
C LEU A 390 19.75 1.95 -11.34
N LYS A 391 20.72 2.34 -12.16
CA LYS A 391 21.71 3.35 -11.76
C LYS A 391 21.00 4.65 -11.36
N PRO A 392 21.52 5.39 -10.37
CA PRO A 392 20.97 6.69 -10.01
C PRO A 392 20.80 7.61 -11.24
N GLY A 393 19.61 8.23 -11.36
CA GLY A 393 19.26 9.09 -12.49
C GLY A 393 18.88 8.35 -13.78
N ALA A 394 18.78 7.02 -13.77
CA ALA A 394 18.21 6.27 -14.88
C ALA A 394 16.68 6.25 -14.77
N GLY A 395 16.02 7.01 -15.63
CA GLY A 395 14.56 7.04 -15.74
C GLY A 395 14.06 6.08 -16.81
N VAL A 396 12.88 5.54 -16.60
CA VAL A 396 12.19 4.66 -17.57
C VAL A 396 10.80 5.18 -17.88
N ASP A 397 10.29 4.78 -19.05
CA ASP A 397 8.88 4.95 -19.40
C ASP A 397 8.01 3.83 -18.84
N ALA A 398 6.69 3.96 -19.00
CA ALA A 398 5.73 3.00 -18.48
C ALA A 398 5.86 1.60 -19.12
N ALA A 399 6.23 1.52 -20.40
CA ALA A 399 6.39 0.25 -21.10
C ALA A 399 7.60 -0.51 -20.58
N SER A 400 8.73 0.18 -20.43
CA SER A 400 9.96 -0.40 -19.85
C SER A 400 9.76 -0.81 -18.38
N ALA A 401 9.06 0.02 -17.60
CA ALA A 401 8.71 -0.32 -16.21
C ALA A 401 7.81 -1.56 -16.15
N ALA A 402 6.76 -1.62 -16.95
CA ALA A 402 5.84 -2.76 -16.99
C ALA A 402 6.57 -4.05 -17.42
N GLY A 403 7.39 -4.00 -18.46
CA GLY A 403 8.18 -5.15 -18.91
C GLY A 403 9.13 -5.67 -17.82
N ALA A 404 9.82 -4.77 -17.11
CA ALA A 404 10.70 -5.14 -16.00
C ALA A 404 9.92 -5.69 -14.80
N MET A 405 8.77 -5.10 -14.44
CA MET A 405 7.90 -5.60 -13.36
C MET A 405 7.32 -7.00 -13.71
N ILE A 406 6.90 -7.22 -14.97
CA ILE A 406 6.43 -8.53 -15.44
C ILE A 406 7.56 -9.56 -15.39
N TRP A 407 8.80 -9.18 -15.72
CA TRP A 407 9.95 -10.06 -15.54
C TRP A 407 10.13 -10.50 -14.08
N HIS A 408 10.05 -9.56 -13.15
CA HIS A 408 10.21 -9.86 -11.73
C HIS A 408 9.04 -10.66 -11.14
N ARG A 409 7.82 -10.47 -11.67
CA ARG A 409 6.60 -11.09 -11.15
C ARG A 409 5.67 -11.51 -12.30
N PRO A 410 6.03 -12.55 -13.07
CA PRO A 410 5.24 -12.96 -14.23
C PRO A 410 3.81 -13.38 -13.88
N ARG A 411 3.61 -13.94 -12.68
CA ARG A 411 2.27 -14.32 -12.18
C ARG A 411 1.35 -13.11 -11.95
N TRP A 412 1.90 -11.91 -11.87
CA TRP A 412 1.13 -10.67 -11.74
C TRP A 412 0.91 -9.97 -13.08
N GLY A 413 1.36 -10.58 -14.18
CA GLY A 413 1.37 -9.97 -15.52
C GLY A 413 0.05 -9.35 -15.95
N ALA A 414 -1.09 -9.99 -15.64
CA ALA A 414 -2.41 -9.46 -15.99
C ALA A 414 -2.71 -8.06 -15.39
N ARG A 415 -2.18 -7.76 -14.21
CA ARG A 415 -2.37 -6.46 -13.55
C ARG A 415 -1.21 -5.49 -13.75
N LEU A 416 -0.11 -5.95 -14.36
CA LEU A 416 1.10 -5.15 -14.64
C LEU A 416 1.18 -4.74 -16.12
N GLN A 417 0.03 -4.63 -16.79
CA GLN A 417 -0.05 -4.16 -18.16
C GLN A 417 0.27 -2.68 -18.27
N LEU A 418 0.44 -2.19 -19.49
CA LEU A 418 0.89 -0.82 -19.77
C LEU A 418 0.03 0.25 -19.07
N GLU A 419 -1.30 0.15 -19.19
CA GLU A 419 -2.22 1.15 -18.64
C GLU A 419 -2.17 1.20 -17.09
N PRO A 420 -2.32 0.08 -16.34
CA PRO A 420 -2.17 0.07 -14.88
C PRO A 420 -0.80 0.58 -14.39
N VAL A 421 0.30 0.26 -15.10
CA VAL A 421 1.64 0.71 -14.72
C VAL A 421 1.83 2.20 -15.05
N THR A 422 1.20 2.71 -16.11
CA THR A 422 1.19 4.15 -16.40
C THR A 422 0.50 4.93 -15.28
N ASP A 423 -0.64 4.44 -14.80
CA ASP A 423 -1.36 5.05 -13.68
C ASP A 423 -0.52 4.99 -12.38
N LEU A 424 0.12 3.86 -12.12
CA LEU A 424 0.99 3.69 -10.96
C LEU A 424 2.20 4.63 -10.98
N LEU A 425 2.84 4.83 -12.15
CA LEU A 425 3.92 5.81 -12.32
C LEU A 425 3.42 7.24 -12.14
N ARG A 426 2.21 7.54 -12.60
CA ARG A 426 1.56 8.85 -12.39
C ARG A 426 1.31 9.10 -10.91
N GLU A 427 0.79 8.11 -10.16
CA GLU A 427 0.66 8.20 -8.70
C GLU A 427 2.01 8.39 -8.02
N ALA A 428 3.03 7.62 -8.39
CA ALA A 428 4.38 7.70 -7.82
C ALA A 428 5.03 9.08 -8.06
N HIS A 429 4.84 9.65 -9.25
CA HIS A 429 5.27 11.01 -9.56
C HIS A 429 4.49 12.03 -8.71
N ALA A 430 3.17 11.87 -8.65
CA ALA A 430 2.29 12.76 -7.92
C ALA A 430 2.59 12.83 -6.42
N VAL A 431 3.05 11.71 -5.84
CA VAL A 431 3.48 11.63 -4.43
C VAL A 431 4.91 12.13 -4.21
N GLY A 432 5.66 12.36 -5.29
CA GLY A 432 7.04 12.81 -5.21
C GLY A 432 8.03 11.71 -4.82
N VAL A 433 7.72 10.44 -5.14
CA VAL A 433 8.67 9.32 -4.96
C VAL A 433 9.42 8.98 -6.24
N VAL A 434 8.94 9.47 -7.38
CA VAL A 434 9.56 9.34 -8.71
C VAL A 434 9.64 10.71 -9.37
N GLY A 435 10.81 11.05 -9.94
CA GLY A 435 11.00 12.22 -10.76
C GLY A 435 11.65 11.84 -12.10
N ARG A 436 11.11 12.31 -13.23
CA ARG A 436 11.60 11.98 -14.57
C ARG A 436 11.74 10.47 -14.82
N GLY A 437 10.81 9.66 -14.32
CA GLY A 437 10.85 8.20 -14.44
C GLY A 437 11.91 7.50 -13.59
N ALA A 438 12.71 8.22 -12.81
CA ALA A 438 13.71 7.67 -11.88
C ALA A 438 13.22 7.77 -10.43
N ILE A 439 13.55 6.79 -9.61
CA ILE A 439 13.26 6.83 -8.19
C ILE A 439 14.05 7.94 -7.50
N ALA A 440 13.37 8.76 -6.70
CA ALA A 440 14.00 9.83 -5.92
C ALA A 440 14.84 9.27 -4.76
N THR A 441 15.90 9.99 -4.38
CA THR A 441 16.78 9.59 -3.27
C THR A 441 16.02 9.38 -1.96
N PRO A 442 15.09 10.25 -1.52
CA PRO A 442 14.29 10.00 -0.30
C PRO A 442 13.43 8.74 -0.39
N ALA A 443 12.89 8.45 -1.58
CA ALA A 443 12.10 7.24 -1.81
C ALA A 443 12.95 5.96 -1.78
N ARG A 444 14.22 6.01 -2.18
CA ARG A 444 15.16 4.88 -2.01
C ARG A 444 15.38 4.56 -0.54
N VAL A 445 15.57 5.60 0.31
CA VAL A 445 15.73 5.43 1.76
C VAL A 445 14.46 4.82 2.38
N LEU A 446 13.29 5.34 2.01
CA LEU A 446 11.99 4.81 2.46
C LEU A 446 11.80 3.34 2.06
N LEU A 447 12.09 3.00 0.81
CA LEU A 447 11.95 1.63 0.29
C LEU A 447 12.90 0.64 0.99
N ALA A 448 14.12 1.10 1.32
CA ALA A 448 15.12 0.30 2.04
C ALA A 448 14.77 0.08 3.53
N GLY A 449 13.69 0.66 4.02
CA GLY A 449 13.27 0.55 5.42
C GLY A 449 14.07 1.47 6.36
N GLY A 450 14.60 2.58 5.84
CA GLY A 450 15.22 3.63 6.66
C GLY A 450 14.26 4.15 7.72
N THR A 451 14.80 4.64 8.83
CA THR A 451 14.02 5.28 9.89
C THR A 451 13.31 6.54 9.38
N ASP A 452 12.25 6.96 10.06
CA ASP A 452 11.51 8.17 9.69
C ASP A 452 12.44 9.38 9.62
N ASP A 453 13.38 9.52 10.57
CA ASP A 453 14.37 10.62 10.60
C ASP A 453 15.34 10.57 9.40
N GLU A 454 15.78 9.38 8.98
CA GLU A 454 16.65 9.23 7.79
C GLU A 454 15.90 9.61 6.50
N VAL A 455 14.63 9.24 6.39
CA VAL A 455 13.79 9.60 5.24
C VAL A 455 13.53 11.10 5.22
N VAL A 456 13.21 11.70 6.37
CA VAL A 456 13.03 13.16 6.53
C VAL A 456 14.31 13.91 6.14
N ALA A 457 15.47 13.49 6.67
CA ALA A 457 16.75 14.11 6.34
C ALA A 457 17.12 14.00 4.85
N ALA A 458 16.75 12.88 4.20
CA ALA A 458 16.95 12.72 2.76
C ALA A 458 16.04 13.65 1.95
N MET A 459 14.80 13.86 2.40
CA MET A 459 13.86 14.77 1.75
C MET A 459 14.25 16.23 1.95
N ASP A 460 14.70 16.63 3.14
CA ASP A 460 15.21 17.98 3.40
C ASP A 460 16.36 18.37 2.46
N LYS A 461 17.22 17.40 2.11
CA LYS A 461 18.30 17.63 1.13
C LYS A 461 17.80 17.74 -0.31
N ALA A 462 16.68 17.10 -0.64
CA ALA A 462 16.09 17.13 -1.98
C ALA A 462 15.20 18.36 -2.19
N LEU A 463 14.63 18.91 -1.13
CA LEU A 463 13.83 20.13 -1.17
C LEU A 463 14.69 21.33 -1.62
N PRO A 464 14.11 22.25 -2.39
CA PRO A 464 14.79 23.48 -2.73
C PRO A 464 15.13 24.26 -1.46
N ALA A 465 16.34 24.84 -1.43
CA ALA A 465 16.75 25.65 -0.30
C ALA A 465 15.76 26.81 -0.08
N PRO A 466 15.30 27.01 1.17
CA PRO A 466 14.38 28.08 1.47
C PRO A 466 14.97 29.45 1.10
N LEU A 467 14.19 30.26 0.39
CA LEU A 467 14.59 31.61 -0.02
C LEU A 467 14.46 32.58 1.14
N ASP A 468 15.42 33.49 1.24
CA ASP A 468 15.44 34.61 2.18
C ASP A 468 14.87 35.89 1.58
N HIS A 469 14.35 35.83 0.35
CA HIS A 469 13.92 37.00 -0.41
C HIS A 469 12.74 36.66 -1.35
N PHE A 470 12.10 37.73 -1.83
CA PHE A 470 11.06 37.74 -2.86
C PHE A 470 11.29 38.81 -3.90
N LEU A 471 10.50 38.83 -4.96
CA LEU A 471 10.50 39.82 -6.02
C LEU A 471 9.25 40.69 -5.91
N LEU A 472 9.42 42.00 -5.72
CA LEU A 472 8.32 42.95 -5.64
C LEU A 472 8.10 43.59 -7.01
N GLN A 473 6.86 43.66 -7.49
CA GLN A 473 6.50 44.23 -8.77
C GLN A 473 5.79 45.59 -8.59
N ALA A 474 5.81 46.41 -9.64
CA ALA A 474 5.25 47.77 -9.61
C ALA A 474 3.73 47.80 -9.38
N ASP A 475 3.03 46.74 -9.71
CA ASP A 475 1.59 46.55 -9.52
C ASP A 475 1.21 46.06 -8.10
N LEU A 476 2.16 46.08 -7.18
CA LEU A 476 2.03 45.61 -5.80
C LEU A 476 1.82 44.10 -5.65
N THR A 477 2.27 43.32 -6.64
CA THR A 477 2.41 41.88 -6.49
C THR A 477 3.79 41.51 -5.98
N VAL A 478 3.84 40.46 -5.16
CA VAL A 478 5.07 39.84 -4.65
C VAL A 478 5.18 38.45 -5.27
N VAL A 479 6.22 38.23 -6.06
CA VAL A 479 6.50 36.94 -6.69
C VAL A 479 7.57 36.22 -5.88
N VAL A 480 7.25 35.02 -5.43
CA VAL A 480 8.14 34.14 -4.68
C VAL A 480 8.47 32.94 -5.56
N PRO A 481 9.71 32.86 -6.09
CA PRO A 481 10.07 31.83 -7.08
C PRO A 481 10.38 30.46 -6.45
N GLY A 482 10.16 30.26 -5.16
CA GLY A 482 10.40 29.02 -4.44
C GLY A 482 9.94 29.11 -2.99
N PRO A 483 10.15 28.08 -2.15
CA PRO A 483 9.76 28.12 -0.75
C PRO A 483 10.54 29.20 -0.01
N LEU A 484 9.84 30.05 0.76
CA LEU A 484 10.45 31.00 1.66
C LEU A 484 10.92 30.34 2.96
N GLN A 485 11.91 30.97 3.60
CA GLN A 485 12.18 30.70 5.02
C GLN A 485 10.90 30.90 5.82
N ARG A 486 10.66 30.05 6.82
CA ARG A 486 9.40 30.01 7.58
C ARG A 486 9.04 31.40 8.15
N ASP A 487 9.99 32.03 8.84
CA ASP A 487 9.78 33.34 9.45
C ASP A 487 9.44 34.41 8.40
N LEU A 488 10.06 34.32 7.22
CA LEU A 488 9.78 35.26 6.12
C LEU A 488 8.40 34.96 5.49
N ALA A 489 8.00 33.71 5.37
CA ALA A 489 6.68 33.34 4.87
C ALA A 489 5.58 33.84 5.81
N GLU A 490 5.73 33.66 7.13
CA GLU A 490 4.80 34.15 8.14
C GLU A 490 4.72 35.69 8.10
N GLN A 491 5.87 36.38 8.01
CA GLN A 491 5.91 37.82 7.91
C GLN A 491 5.27 38.35 6.61
N LEU A 492 5.47 37.66 5.48
CA LEU A 492 4.88 38.07 4.22
C LEU A 492 3.36 37.81 4.22
N GLY A 493 2.91 36.70 4.77
CA GLY A 493 1.48 36.37 4.93
C GLY A 493 0.72 37.38 5.80
N ALA A 494 1.41 38.04 6.76
CA ALA A 494 0.83 39.08 7.57
C ALA A 494 0.66 40.43 6.84
N VAL A 495 1.36 40.68 5.71
CA VAL A 495 1.35 41.95 4.97
C VAL A 495 0.80 41.82 3.54
N ALA A 496 0.56 40.62 3.06
CA ALA A 496 0.07 40.35 1.70
C ALA A 496 -0.83 39.09 1.68
N THR A 497 -1.77 39.04 0.75
CA THR A 497 -2.67 37.91 0.56
C THR A 497 -2.23 37.06 -0.65
N VAL A 498 -2.36 35.74 -0.57
CA VAL A 498 -2.04 34.86 -1.70
C VAL A 498 -3.06 35.09 -2.82
N GLU A 499 -2.57 35.43 -4.00
CA GLU A 499 -3.39 35.65 -5.21
C GLU A 499 -3.33 34.43 -6.13
N SER A 500 -2.17 33.82 -6.26
CA SER A 500 -1.95 32.65 -7.09
C SER A 500 -0.85 31.78 -6.50
N ALA A 501 -1.06 30.46 -6.56
CA ALA A 501 -0.11 29.46 -6.13
C ALA A 501 0.17 28.51 -7.29
N GLY A 502 1.38 28.55 -7.83
CA GLY A 502 1.88 27.73 -8.93
C GLY A 502 3.36 27.41 -8.74
N ALA A 503 4.12 27.30 -9.82
CA ALA A 503 5.56 27.15 -9.80
C ALA A 503 6.26 28.32 -9.04
N ALA A 504 5.61 29.48 -9.01
CA ALA A 504 5.93 30.60 -8.14
C ALA A 504 4.68 31.00 -7.38
N MET A 505 4.82 31.35 -6.09
CA MET A 505 3.72 31.94 -5.33
C MET A 505 3.62 33.44 -5.64
N VAL A 506 2.41 33.91 -5.89
CA VAL A 506 2.13 35.32 -6.09
C VAL A 506 1.25 35.81 -4.96
N TYR A 507 1.71 36.85 -4.26
CA TYR A 507 0.95 37.54 -3.24
C TYR A 507 0.57 38.93 -3.73
N ARG A 508 -0.57 39.42 -3.25
CA ARG A 508 -1.06 40.77 -3.50
C ARG A 508 -0.98 41.61 -2.24
N ILE A 509 -0.31 42.75 -2.35
CA ILE A 509 -0.36 43.78 -1.33
C ILE A 509 -1.52 44.72 -1.62
N SER A 510 -2.35 44.97 -0.65
CA SER A 510 -3.53 45.84 -0.72
C SER A 510 -3.61 46.75 0.49
N GLU A 511 -4.47 47.77 0.39
CA GLU A 511 -4.80 48.63 1.54
C GLU A 511 -5.25 47.80 2.76
N ALA A 512 -6.06 46.78 2.50
CA ALA A 512 -6.58 45.91 3.56
C ALA A 512 -5.44 45.10 4.23
N SER A 513 -4.48 44.55 3.45
CA SER A 513 -3.36 43.78 4.03
C SER A 513 -2.38 44.66 4.81
N ILE A 514 -2.10 45.88 4.35
CA ILE A 514 -1.28 46.85 5.09
C ILE A 514 -1.99 47.28 6.36
N ARG A 515 -3.31 47.55 6.32
CA ARG A 515 -4.09 47.85 7.51
C ARG A 515 -4.03 46.71 8.52
N HIS A 516 -4.21 45.50 8.07
CA HIS A 516 -4.12 44.32 8.94
C HIS A 516 -2.74 44.18 9.61
N ALA A 517 -1.67 44.50 8.90
CA ALA A 517 -0.31 44.51 9.47
C ALA A 517 -0.16 45.56 10.55
N LEU A 518 -0.73 46.78 10.35
CA LEU A 518 -0.70 47.86 11.36
C LEU A 518 -1.59 47.53 12.55
N ASP A 519 -2.75 46.90 12.33
CA ASP A 519 -3.65 46.38 13.38
C ASP A 519 -2.97 45.31 14.24
N SER A 520 -2.06 44.52 13.65
CA SER A 520 -1.21 43.53 14.36
C SER A 520 -0.07 44.15 15.16
N GLY A 521 0.03 45.49 15.22
CA GLY A 521 1.01 46.23 16.01
C GLY A 521 2.29 46.55 15.26
N ARG A 522 2.42 46.30 13.96
CA ARG A 522 3.57 46.73 13.16
C ARG A 522 3.49 48.21 12.87
N THR A 523 4.62 48.84 12.79
CA THR A 523 4.76 50.28 12.44
C THR A 523 5.04 50.45 10.95
N ALA A 524 4.74 51.61 10.37
CA ALA A 524 5.09 51.93 9.00
C ALA A 524 6.60 51.74 8.73
N SER A 525 7.44 52.17 9.66
CA SER A 525 8.90 52.02 9.57
C SER A 525 9.35 50.56 9.50
N GLU A 526 8.71 49.67 10.26
CA GLU A 526 8.98 48.22 10.22
C GLU A 526 8.53 47.61 8.91
N LEU A 527 7.40 48.05 8.34
CA LEU A 527 6.93 47.62 7.05
C LEU A 527 7.87 48.06 5.92
N HIS A 528 8.33 49.28 5.91
CA HIS A 528 9.35 49.75 4.96
C HIS A 528 10.62 48.92 5.07
N ALA A 529 11.18 48.77 6.28
CA ALA A 529 12.37 47.97 6.53
C ALA A 529 12.23 46.51 6.12
N PHE A 530 11.02 45.91 6.28
CA PHE A 530 10.73 44.55 5.86
C PHE A 530 10.83 44.39 4.32
N PHE A 531 10.18 45.30 3.57
CA PHE A 531 10.21 45.22 2.11
C PHE A 531 11.59 45.57 1.55
N GLU A 532 12.30 46.52 2.11
CA GLU A 532 13.67 46.85 1.72
C GLU A 532 14.66 45.72 1.97
N ARG A 533 14.51 45.00 3.08
CA ARG A 533 15.44 43.94 3.48
C ARG A 533 15.23 42.68 2.59
N HIS A 534 14.00 42.34 2.29
CA HIS A 534 13.67 41.04 1.70
C HIS A 534 13.34 41.12 0.22
N SER A 535 13.11 42.27 -0.36
CA SER A 535 12.90 42.41 -1.81
C SER A 535 14.23 42.48 -2.55
N LYS A 536 14.37 41.61 -3.59
CA LYS A 536 15.51 41.69 -4.55
C LYS A 536 15.30 42.75 -5.63
N THR A 537 14.07 43.21 -5.79
CA THR A 537 13.72 44.31 -6.70
C THR A 537 13.53 45.60 -5.91
N PRO A 538 13.77 46.79 -6.51
CA PRO A 538 13.52 48.05 -5.82
C PRO A 538 12.06 48.15 -5.35
N VAL A 539 11.87 48.68 -4.14
CA VAL A 539 10.54 48.89 -3.58
C VAL A 539 9.80 49.95 -4.41
N PRO A 540 8.64 49.65 -5.01
CA PRO A 540 7.90 50.61 -5.81
C PRO A 540 7.42 51.80 -4.97
N GLN A 541 7.48 53.02 -5.52
CA GLN A 541 6.94 54.20 -4.85
C GLN A 541 5.47 54.06 -4.47
N GLY A 542 4.67 53.36 -5.29
CA GLY A 542 3.27 53.09 -5.00
C GLY A 542 3.08 52.32 -3.68
N LEU A 543 3.98 51.40 -3.34
CA LEU A 543 3.93 50.71 -2.04
C LEU A 543 4.29 51.60 -0.88
N THR A 544 5.35 52.44 -1.05
CA THR A 544 5.75 53.41 -0.04
C THR A 544 4.61 54.37 0.29
N TYR A 545 3.96 54.91 -0.76
CA TYR A 545 2.81 55.81 -0.56
C TYR A 545 1.60 55.08 0.08
N LEU A 546 1.36 53.84 -0.31
CA LEU A 546 0.27 53.05 0.27
C LEU A 546 0.49 52.84 1.78
N ILE A 547 1.71 52.45 2.19
CA ILE A 547 2.05 52.23 3.60
C ILE A 547 1.88 53.54 4.41
N ASP A 548 2.43 54.64 3.90
CA ASP A 548 2.39 55.91 4.57
C ASP A 548 0.96 56.48 4.66
N ASP A 549 0.16 56.33 3.62
CA ASP A 549 -1.23 56.80 3.59
C ASP A 549 -2.13 56.01 4.54
N VAL A 550 -2.00 54.66 4.52
CA VAL A 550 -2.74 53.82 5.47
C VAL A 550 -2.31 54.08 6.90
N ALA A 551 -1.00 54.20 7.17
CA ALA A 551 -0.48 54.50 8.51
C ALA A 551 -0.92 55.89 9.03
N ARG A 552 -1.01 56.91 8.17
CA ARG A 552 -1.53 58.24 8.53
C ARG A 552 -2.98 58.21 8.94
N ARG A 553 -3.78 57.40 8.29
CA ARG A 553 -5.23 57.21 8.61
C ARG A 553 -5.44 56.24 9.77
N HIS A 554 -4.46 55.39 10.04
CA HIS A 554 -4.50 54.41 11.14
C HIS A 554 -4.42 55.09 12.50
N GLY A 555 -5.38 54.77 13.37
CA GLY A 555 -5.40 55.27 14.77
C GLY A 555 -6.12 56.62 15.00
N GLN A 556 -6.69 57.27 13.97
CA GLN A 556 -7.58 58.40 14.13
C GLN A 556 -8.93 58.00 14.80
N LEU A 557 -9.37 56.75 14.57
CA LEU A 557 -10.39 56.08 15.35
C LEU A 557 -9.69 55.10 16.30
N ARG A 558 -9.84 55.28 17.61
CA ARG A 558 -9.28 54.31 18.57
C ARG A 558 -10.30 53.22 18.82
N VAL A 559 -10.00 52.05 18.30
CA VAL A 559 -10.71 50.79 18.60
C VAL A 559 -9.91 50.10 19.69
N GLY A 560 -10.48 49.94 20.89
CA GLY A 560 -9.82 49.14 21.93
C GLY A 560 -10.01 47.65 21.63
N MET A 561 -8.98 46.84 21.90
CA MET A 561 -9.14 45.37 21.88
C MET A 561 -10.08 44.95 22.99
N ALA A 562 -11.15 44.29 22.61
CA ALA A 562 -11.98 43.43 23.46
C ALA A 562 -12.14 42.13 22.72
N ALA A 563 -11.81 41.00 23.35
CA ALA A 563 -12.00 39.68 22.73
C ALA A 563 -13.48 39.37 22.58
N SER A 564 -14.33 40.02 23.40
CA SER A 564 -15.76 39.93 23.32
C SER A 564 -16.41 41.21 23.86
N PHE A 565 -17.66 41.44 23.50
CA PHE A 565 -18.53 42.46 24.12
C PHE A 565 -19.82 41.82 24.61
N VAL A 566 -20.42 42.42 25.62
CA VAL A 566 -21.74 42.08 26.11
C VAL A 566 -22.63 43.30 25.90
N ARG A 567 -23.68 43.15 25.07
CA ARG A 567 -24.69 44.17 24.84
C ARG A 567 -26.00 43.77 25.51
N CYS A 568 -26.62 44.65 26.24
CA CYS A 568 -27.90 44.41 26.86
C CYS A 568 -28.77 45.69 26.74
N GLU A 569 -29.99 45.54 26.27
CA GLU A 569 -30.94 46.67 26.16
C GLU A 569 -31.38 47.20 27.52
N ASP A 570 -31.29 46.35 28.56
CA ASP A 570 -31.57 46.74 29.96
C ASP A 570 -30.23 47.07 30.67
N PRO A 571 -29.96 48.36 30.96
CA PRO A 571 -28.75 48.78 31.66
C PRO A 571 -28.65 48.20 33.09
N ALA A 572 -29.76 47.90 33.75
CA ALA A 572 -29.75 47.35 35.09
C ALA A 572 -29.30 45.88 35.09
N LEU A 573 -29.72 45.11 34.10
CA LEU A 573 -29.30 43.73 33.93
C LEU A 573 -27.80 43.64 33.56
N LEU A 574 -27.30 44.55 32.72
CA LEU A 574 -25.86 44.61 32.41
C LEU A 574 -25.04 44.99 33.66
N ALA A 575 -25.50 45.99 34.43
CA ALA A 575 -24.82 46.38 35.67
C ALA A 575 -24.82 45.23 36.70
N GLN A 576 -25.87 44.44 36.77
CA GLN A 576 -25.93 43.24 37.60
C GLN A 576 -24.95 42.18 37.14
N ALA A 577 -24.81 41.95 35.83
CA ALA A 577 -23.85 41.01 35.26
C ALA A 577 -22.44 41.46 35.55
N VAL A 578 -22.10 42.72 35.43
CA VAL A 578 -20.77 43.31 35.73
C VAL A 578 -20.44 43.24 37.22
N ALA A 579 -21.41 43.46 38.10
CA ALA A 579 -21.22 43.45 39.57
C ALA A 579 -21.25 42.06 40.19
N SER A 580 -21.57 41.00 39.42
CA SER A 580 -21.69 39.64 39.94
C SER A 580 -20.33 39.07 40.31
N PRO A 581 -20.10 38.50 41.49
CA PRO A 581 -18.84 37.80 41.82
C PRO A 581 -18.56 36.61 40.91
N ALA A 582 -19.60 35.99 40.33
CA ALA A 582 -19.44 34.87 39.42
C ALA A 582 -18.83 35.25 38.05
N THR A 583 -18.85 36.52 37.69
CA THR A 583 -18.32 37.05 36.41
C THR A 583 -17.04 37.85 36.59
N GLU A 584 -16.46 37.89 37.78
CA GLU A 584 -15.23 38.62 38.10
C GLU A 584 -14.04 38.18 37.19
N SER A 585 -13.98 36.89 36.87
CA SER A 585 -12.98 36.31 35.95
C SER A 585 -13.06 36.84 34.53
N LEU A 586 -14.16 37.46 34.14
CA LEU A 586 -14.35 38.02 32.79
C LEU A 586 -13.79 39.45 32.65
N GLU A 587 -13.46 40.11 33.76
CA GLU A 587 -12.97 41.49 33.79
C GLU A 587 -13.79 42.45 32.93
N LEU A 588 -15.11 42.38 33.08
CA LEU A 588 -16.08 43.18 32.29
C LEU A 588 -15.89 44.66 32.52
N ARG A 589 -15.51 45.42 31.48
CA ARG A 589 -15.35 46.87 31.52
C ARG A 589 -16.48 47.55 30.78
N VAL A 590 -17.26 48.34 31.44
CA VAL A 590 -18.37 49.10 30.86
C VAL A 590 -17.85 50.23 29.95
N LEU A 591 -18.29 50.25 28.68
CA LEU A 591 -18.00 51.32 27.72
C LEU A 591 -19.21 52.28 27.57
N ALA A 592 -20.42 51.77 27.71
CA ALA A 592 -21.67 52.51 27.69
C ALA A 592 -22.67 51.83 28.63
N PRO A 593 -23.75 52.49 29.06
CA PRO A 593 -24.73 51.89 29.96
C PRO A 593 -25.30 50.54 29.48
N THR A 594 -25.25 50.28 28.16
CA THR A 594 -25.79 49.08 27.50
C THR A 594 -24.73 48.18 26.93
N VAL A 595 -23.43 48.52 27.09
CA VAL A 595 -22.31 47.76 26.47
C VAL A 595 -21.15 47.65 27.45
N ALA A 596 -20.69 46.44 27.69
CA ALA A 596 -19.45 46.11 28.38
C ALA A 596 -18.56 45.28 27.46
N VAL A 597 -17.23 45.36 27.65
CA VAL A 597 -16.21 44.58 26.92
C VAL A 597 -15.40 43.71 27.88
N SER A 598 -14.93 42.59 27.36
CA SER A 598 -14.06 41.66 28.08
C SER A 598 -12.82 41.27 27.22
N GLN A 599 -11.74 40.91 27.88
CA GLN A 599 -10.55 40.30 27.27
C GLN A 599 -10.70 38.78 27.17
N ALA A 600 -11.71 38.20 27.80
CA ALA A 600 -12.02 36.76 27.66
C ALA A 600 -12.63 36.45 26.29
N GLN A 601 -12.33 35.26 25.79
CA GLN A 601 -12.94 34.79 24.54
C GLN A 601 -14.46 34.66 24.66
N ILE A 602 -15.19 34.89 23.58
CA ILE A 602 -16.64 34.88 23.57
C ILE A 602 -17.23 33.56 24.09
N GLY A 603 -16.57 32.41 23.86
CA GLY A 603 -16.97 31.10 24.40
C GLY A 603 -16.93 31.10 25.95
N ASP A 604 -15.86 31.65 26.54
CA ASP A 604 -15.68 31.73 27.98
C ASP A 604 -16.67 32.71 28.61
N VAL A 605 -16.91 33.83 27.94
CA VAL A 605 -17.94 34.82 28.39
C VAL A 605 -19.32 34.18 28.40
N LEU A 606 -19.70 33.46 27.36
CA LEU A 606 -20.96 32.75 27.29
C LEU A 606 -21.10 31.68 28.40
N ALA A 607 -20.04 30.91 28.62
CA ALA A 607 -20.03 29.85 29.62
C ALA A 607 -20.18 30.40 31.05
N VAL A 608 -19.39 31.43 31.38
CA VAL A 608 -19.39 32.04 32.71
C VAL A 608 -20.70 32.80 32.97
N LEU A 609 -21.23 33.54 32.01
CA LEU A 609 -22.54 34.21 32.13
C LEU A 609 -23.69 33.20 32.31
N ARG A 610 -23.65 32.07 31.59
CA ARG A 610 -24.66 30.98 31.77
C ARG A 610 -24.54 30.33 33.14
N ALA A 611 -23.32 30.08 33.61
CA ALA A 611 -23.11 29.58 34.97
C ALA A 611 -23.56 30.55 36.07
N ALA A 612 -23.49 31.86 35.81
CA ALA A 612 -23.97 32.89 36.68
C ALA A 612 -25.51 33.09 36.62
N GLY A 613 -26.24 32.31 35.80
CA GLY A 613 -27.68 32.33 35.68
C GLY A 613 -28.23 33.32 34.64
N PHE A 614 -27.39 33.95 33.83
CA PHE A 614 -27.82 34.76 32.69
C PHE A 614 -28.03 33.88 31.44
N VAL A 615 -28.80 34.39 30.46
CA VAL A 615 -29.09 33.67 29.19
C VAL A 615 -28.51 34.48 28.03
N PRO A 616 -27.16 34.51 27.87
CA PRO A 616 -26.53 35.21 26.76
C PRO A 616 -26.70 34.45 25.46
N ALA A 617 -26.90 35.16 24.35
CA ALA A 617 -26.80 34.70 22.98
C ALA A 617 -25.55 35.34 22.33
N ALA A 618 -24.84 34.58 21.48
CA ALA A 618 -23.75 35.12 20.69
C ALA A 618 -24.31 35.87 19.47
N GLU A 619 -23.70 37.03 19.13
CA GLU A 619 -24.05 37.77 17.92
C GLU A 619 -22.80 38.05 17.08
N ASP A 620 -22.96 38.08 15.74
CA ASP A 620 -21.93 38.47 14.81
C ASP A 620 -21.84 40.00 14.66
N SER A 621 -20.93 40.46 13.78
CA SER A 621 -20.73 41.86 13.46
C SER A 621 -21.98 42.54 12.84
N SER A 622 -22.96 41.77 12.37
CA SER A 622 -24.22 42.26 11.83
C SER A 622 -25.35 42.34 12.89
N GLY A 623 -25.11 41.77 14.10
CA GLY A 623 -26.11 41.62 15.17
C GLY A 623 -26.97 40.37 15.02
N ALA A 624 -26.66 39.47 14.10
CA ALA A 624 -27.35 38.19 13.96
C ALA A 624 -26.83 37.19 15.02
N VAL A 625 -27.71 36.38 15.58
CA VAL A 625 -27.35 35.33 16.54
C VAL A 625 -26.57 34.25 15.78
N VAL A 626 -25.32 33.98 16.19
CA VAL A 626 -24.45 32.97 15.59
C VAL A 626 -24.01 31.93 16.60
N ASP A 627 -23.83 30.73 16.12
CA ASP A 627 -23.17 29.67 16.88
C ASP A 627 -21.64 29.80 16.70
N ILE A 628 -20.91 30.02 17.80
CA ILE A 628 -19.47 30.26 17.74
C ILE A 628 -18.72 28.96 18.02
N SER A 629 -18.37 28.30 16.96
CA SER A 629 -17.35 27.25 16.98
C SER A 629 -16.01 27.80 16.46
N VAL A 630 -15.05 27.93 17.34
CA VAL A 630 -13.77 28.64 17.11
C VAL A 630 -12.79 27.88 16.21
N ARG A 631 -13.05 26.60 15.88
CA ARG A 631 -12.28 25.78 14.95
C ARG A 631 -13.22 25.09 14.00
N GLY A 632 -12.87 25.03 12.70
CA GLY A 632 -13.61 24.27 11.71
C GLY A 632 -13.84 22.82 12.16
N ALA A 633 -14.81 22.15 11.55
CA ALA A 633 -15.28 20.83 11.95
C ALA A 633 -14.16 19.80 12.06
N ARG A 634 -14.12 19.04 13.16
CA ARG A 634 -13.16 17.96 13.40
C ARG A 634 -13.87 16.68 13.83
N VAL A 635 -13.48 15.55 13.26
CA VAL A 635 -13.92 14.24 13.71
C VAL A 635 -12.94 13.71 14.75
N PRO A 636 -13.38 13.23 15.92
CA PRO A 636 -12.52 12.54 16.86
C PRO A 636 -11.95 11.28 16.20
N VAL A 637 -10.65 10.99 16.43
CA VAL A 637 -9.96 9.88 15.80
C VAL A 637 -10.61 8.55 16.17
N GLN A 638 -11.36 7.98 15.27
CA GLN A 638 -11.81 6.59 15.35
C GLN A 638 -10.93 5.77 14.42
N GLY A 639 -9.96 5.07 14.99
CA GLY A 639 -9.19 3.98 14.40
C GLY A 639 -8.55 4.25 13.03
N ARG A 640 -7.28 3.96 12.89
CA ARG A 640 -6.61 3.94 11.58
C ARG A 640 -7.32 2.95 10.66
N ARG A 641 -7.58 3.33 9.39
CA ARG A 641 -7.90 2.37 8.34
C ARG A 641 -6.87 1.25 8.38
N ARG A 642 -7.31 0.00 8.24
CA ARG A 642 -6.41 -1.16 8.23
C ARG A 642 -5.43 -1.00 7.07
N THR A 643 -4.15 -0.77 7.37
CA THR A 643 -3.08 -0.88 6.38
C THR A 643 -2.85 -2.34 6.06
N TYR A 644 -2.71 -2.68 4.79
CA TYR A 644 -2.30 -4.02 4.39
C TYR A 644 -0.81 -4.20 4.71
N ARG A 645 -0.52 -5.22 5.51
CA ARG A 645 0.87 -5.67 5.69
C ARG A 645 1.01 -7.04 5.04
N PRO A 646 1.89 -7.19 4.05
CA PRO A 646 2.20 -8.50 3.49
C PRO A 646 2.74 -9.42 4.58
N LEU A 647 2.53 -10.74 4.41
CA LEU A 647 3.15 -11.72 5.29
C LEU A 647 4.68 -11.54 5.23
N SER A 648 5.27 -11.20 6.36
CA SER A 648 6.71 -11.12 6.53
C SER A 648 7.24 -12.31 7.33
N ALA A 649 8.48 -12.68 7.10
CA ALA A 649 9.13 -13.68 7.92
C ALA A 649 9.16 -13.22 9.40
N PRO A 650 8.93 -14.14 10.35
CA PRO A 650 9.14 -13.86 11.77
C PRO A 650 10.60 -13.44 12.04
N ALA A 651 10.82 -12.79 13.18
CA ALA A 651 12.18 -12.43 13.62
C ALA A 651 13.09 -13.67 13.69
N ALA A 652 14.38 -13.48 13.44
CA ALA A 652 15.38 -14.57 13.41
C ALA A 652 15.36 -15.48 14.64
N GLN A 653 15.14 -14.90 15.84
CA GLN A 653 14.99 -15.66 17.08
C GLN A 653 13.77 -16.60 17.06
N THR A 654 12.65 -16.14 16.48
CA THR A 654 11.43 -16.95 16.35
C THR A 654 11.64 -18.09 15.35
N LEU A 655 12.33 -17.82 14.24
CA LEU A 655 12.67 -18.84 13.24
C LEU A 655 13.59 -19.91 13.83
N ALA A 656 14.63 -19.50 14.57
CA ALA A 656 15.51 -20.42 15.29
C ALA A 656 14.76 -21.28 16.31
N ALA A 657 13.80 -20.69 17.04
CA ALA A 657 12.94 -21.43 17.96
C ALA A 657 12.06 -22.47 17.26
N ILE A 658 11.49 -22.13 16.10
CA ILE A 658 10.71 -23.07 15.28
C ILE A 658 11.59 -24.24 14.85
N VAL A 659 12.80 -23.98 14.32
CA VAL A 659 13.73 -25.03 13.89
C VAL A 659 14.15 -25.91 15.07
N ALA A 660 14.44 -25.34 16.22
CA ALA A 660 14.78 -26.12 17.44
C ALA A 660 13.63 -27.05 17.85
N VAL A 661 12.37 -26.62 17.77
CA VAL A 661 11.21 -27.48 18.02
C VAL A 661 11.12 -28.62 16.99
N LEU A 662 11.30 -28.31 15.70
CA LEU A 662 11.30 -29.31 14.63
C LEU A 662 12.37 -30.38 14.84
N ARG A 663 13.59 -30.01 15.29
CA ARG A 663 14.68 -30.95 15.61
C ARG A 663 14.38 -31.81 16.84
N LYS A 664 13.89 -31.20 17.93
CA LYS A 664 13.50 -31.95 19.13
C LYS A 664 12.49 -33.06 18.85
N VAL A 665 11.49 -32.75 18.02
CA VAL A 665 10.46 -33.72 17.65
C VAL A 665 11.00 -34.78 16.70
N SER A 666 11.97 -34.42 15.81
CA SER A 666 12.61 -35.37 14.90
C SER A 666 13.60 -36.29 15.60
N THR A 667 14.23 -35.85 16.68
CA THR A 667 15.19 -36.66 17.49
C THR A 667 14.52 -37.42 18.62
N ALA A 668 13.27 -37.12 18.94
CA ALA A 668 12.48 -37.95 19.80
C ALA A 668 12.39 -39.35 19.16
N PRO A 669 12.73 -40.43 19.86
CA PRO A 669 12.62 -41.79 19.32
C PRO A 669 11.24 -41.93 18.69
N ALA A 670 11.16 -42.52 17.51
CA ALA A 670 9.92 -42.70 16.78
C ALA A 670 9.00 -43.57 17.67
N ALA A 671 8.25 -42.90 18.52
CA ALA A 671 7.28 -43.50 19.39
C ALA A 671 6.07 -43.85 18.51
N GLY A 672 6.08 -45.09 18.04
CA GLY A 672 4.91 -45.73 17.44
C GLY A 672 4.74 -45.53 15.95
N GLN A 673 4.77 -46.60 15.22
CA GLN A 673 4.16 -46.70 13.89
C GLN A 673 2.82 -45.94 13.91
N ARG A 674 2.55 -45.11 12.93
CA ARG A 674 1.19 -44.61 12.66
C ARG A 674 0.31 -45.84 12.44
N LEU A 675 -0.36 -46.25 13.47
CA LEU A 675 -1.34 -47.29 13.37
C LEU A 675 -2.49 -46.74 12.53
N ASP A 676 -2.97 -47.59 11.63
CA ASP A 676 -4.29 -47.46 11.04
C ASP A 676 -5.31 -47.15 12.16
N PRO A 677 -6.31 -46.29 11.93
CA PRO A 677 -7.33 -45.97 12.95
C PRO A 677 -7.90 -47.19 13.65
N ALA A 678 -8.02 -48.35 12.96
CA ALA A 678 -8.40 -49.60 13.55
C ALA A 678 -7.34 -50.18 14.56
N GLY A 679 -6.06 -50.07 14.19
CA GLY A 679 -4.96 -50.50 15.05
C GLY A 679 -4.81 -49.60 16.28
N LEU A 680 -5.07 -48.30 16.14
CA LEU A 680 -5.04 -47.35 17.27
C LEU A 680 -6.18 -47.64 18.26
N ILE A 681 -7.37 -47.92 17.78
CA ILE A 681 -8.52 -48.32 18.61
C ILE A 681 -8.19 -49.66 19.34
N ALA A 682 -7.62 -50.62 18.60
CA ALA A 682 -7.25 -51.93 19.19
C ALA A 682 -6.21 -51.77 20.30
N GLN A 683 -5.18 -50.93 20.15
CA GLN A 683 -4.20 -50.66 21.18
C GLN A 683 -4.81 -50.00 22.43
N LEU A 684 -5.68 -49.00 22.22
CA LEU A 684 -6.37 -48.35 23.34
C LEU A 684 -7.32 -49.31 24.07
N GLN A 685 -8.00 -50.22 23.35
CA GLN A 685 -8.84 -51.26 23.91
C GLN A 685 -8.00 -52.24 24.71
N GLN A 686 -6.87 -52.67 24.20
CA GLN A 686 -5.95 -53.57 24.89
C GLN A 686 -5.39 -52.93 26.16
N ALA A 687 -5.00 -51.68 26.08
CA ALA A 687 -4.50 -50.90 27.21
C ALA A 687 -5.58 -50.69 28.29
N ALA A 688 -6.84 -50.48 27.89
CA ALA A 688 -7.98 -50.41 28.82
C ALA A 688 -8.26 -51.73 29.51
N LEU A 689 -8.21 -52.87 28.77
CA LEU A 689 -8.37 -54.22 29.31
C LEU A 689 -7.26 -54.59 30.30
N ASN A 690 -6.01 -54.16 30.02
CA ASN A 690 -4.87 -54.47 30.82
C ASN A 690 -4.62 -53.43 31.94
N GLN A 691 -5.44 -52.37 32.04
CA GLN A 691 -5.27 -51.24 32.96
C GLN A 691 -3.88 -50.63 32.89
N GLN A 692 -3.31 -50.54 31.67
CA GLN A 692 -1.99 -50.02 31.42
C GLN A 692 -2.03 -48.55 31.01
N PRO A 693 -1.19 -47.68 31.61
CA PRO A 693 -1.11 -46.32 31.16
C PRO A 693 -0.49 -46.24 29.78
N VAL A 694 -0.97 -45.29 28.98
CA VAL A 694 -0.47 -45.03 27.63
C VAL A 694 -0.09 -43.55 27.46
N VAL A 695 0.97 -43.30 26.71
CA VAL A 695 1.30 -41.96 26.24
C VAL A 695 0.50 -41.72 24.95
N MET A 696 -0.44 -40.79 25.00
CA MET A 696 -1.35 -40.48 23.91
C MET A 696 -1.05 -39.11 23.32
N GLY A 697 -0.78 -39.05 22.02
CA GLY A 697 -0.79 -37.80 21.27
C GLY A 697 -2.24 -37.35 20.98
N TYR A 698 -2.62 -36.14 21.32
CA TYR A 698 -3.98 -35.65 21.19
C TYR A 698 -4.01 -34.19 20.66
N VAL A 699 -4.86 -33.93 19.68
CA VAL A 699 -5.11 -32.56 19.17
C VAL A 699 -6.40 -32.06 19.80
N ASP A 700 -6.31 -30.97 20.56
CA ASP A 700 -7.46 -30.39 21.24
C ASP A 700 -8.43 -29.69 20.25
N PRO A 701 -9.63 -29.25 20.68
CA PRO A 701 -10.57 -28.51 19.83
C PRO A 701 -10.03 -27.20 19.25
N ALA A 702 -9.00 -26.63 19.88
CA ALA A 702 -8.31 -25.42 19.42
C ALA A 702 -7.18 -25.72 18.41
N GLY A 703 -6.94 -27.00 18.07
CA GLY A 703 -5.90 -27.43 17.13
C GLY A 703 -4.51 -27.57 17.74
N VAL A 704 -4.37 -27.50 19.06
CA VAL A 704 -3.10 -27.65 19.75
C VAL A 704 -2.80 -29.13 19.99
N ALA A 705 -1.67 -29.61 19.44
CA ALA A 705 -1.20 -30.98 19.66
C ALA A 705 -0.51 -31.07 21.04
N THR A 706 -0.96 -32.01 21.86
CA THR A 706 -0.39 -32.31 23.19
C THR A 706 -0.11 -33.80 23.33
N GLN A 707 0.94 -34.16 24.08
CA GLN A 707 1.17 -35.52 24.56
C GLN A 707 0.69 -35.62 25.99
N ARG A 708 -0.07 -36.68 26.30
CA ARG A 708 -0.62 -36.92 27.63
C ARG A 708 -0.40 -38.37 28.03
N VAL A 709 -0.04 -38.58 29.25
CA VAL A 709 -0.11 -39.91 29.86
C VAL A 709 -1.55 -40.07 30.36
N VAL A 710 -2.25 -41.07 29.88
CA VAL A 710 -3.63 -41.36 30.29
C VAL A 710 -3.78 -42.86 30.61
N GLU A 711 -4.66 -43.18 31.55
CA GLU A 711 -5.06 -44.54 31.83
C GLU A 711 -6.41 -44.82 31.17
N PRO A 712 -6.45 -45.56 30.04
CA PRO A 712 -7.68 -45.88 29.33
C PRO A 712 -8.63 -46.66 30.20
N ILE A 713 -9.90 -46.26 30.26
CA ILE A 713 -10.95 -46.96 31.02
C ILE A 713 -11.91 -47.64 30.07
N ASN A 714 -12.40 -46.93 29.06
CA ASN A 714 -13.40 -47.44 28.14
C ASN A 714 -13.44 -46.68 26.83
N ILE A 715 -13.83 -47.34 25.75
CA ILE A 715 -14.04 -46.75 24.44
C ILE A 715 -15.48 -47.02 23.98
N ARG A 716 -16.28 -45.96 23.79
CA ARG A 716 -17.65 -46.02 23.24
C ARG A 716 -17.96 -44.87 22.35
N GLY A 717 -18.67 -45.10 21.24
CA GLY A 717 -19.19 -44.03 20.37
C GLY A 717 -18.12 -43.10 19.78
N GLY A 718 -16.89 -43.57 19.51
CA GLY A 718 -15.80 -42.73 19.00
C GLY A 718 -15.13 -41.85 20.08
N GLN A 719 -15.43 -42.08 21.36
CA GLN A 719 -14.85 -41.41 22.50
C GLN A 719 -14.04 -42.37 23.37
N LEU A 720 -12.87 -41.94 23.81
CA LEU A 720 -12.06 -42.61 24.83
C LEU A 720 -12.31 -41.94 26.18
N THR A 721 -12.81 -42.71 27.16
CA THR A 721 -12.83 -42.31 28.57
C THR A 721 -11.55 -42.77 29.20
N ALA A 722 -10.75 -41.89 29.79
CA ALA A 722 -9.49 -42.20 30.42
C ALA A 722 -9.26 -41.32 31.66
N PHE A 723 -8.56 -41.88 32.65
CA PHE A 723 -8.06 -41.07 33.77
C PHE A 723 -6.80 -40.30 33.32
N ASP A 724 -6.78 -39.01 33.55
CA ASP A 724 -5.65 -38.11 33.26
C ASP A 724 -4.94 -37.81 34.59
N PRO A 725 -3.78 -38.43 34.86
CA PRO A 725 -3.06 -38.23 36.12
C PRO A 725 -2.59 -36.78 36.33
N ALA A 726 -2.29 -36.06 35.21
CA ALA A 726 -1.86 -34.67 35.27
C ALA A 726 -3.01 -33.73 35.68
N ALA A 727 -4.24 -34.11 35.33
CA ALA A 727 -5.45 -33.37 35.68
C ALA A 727 -6.16 -33.90 36.93
N GLY A 728 -5.73 -35.07 37.45
CA GLY A 728 -6.30 -35.75 38.63
C GLY A 728 -7.76 -36.19 38.48
N ARG A 729 -8.25 -36.34 37.24
CA ARG A 729 -9.67 -36.66 36.96
C ARG A 729 -9.86 -37.46 35.68
N VAL A 730 -11.01 -38.12 35.58
CA VAL A 730 -11.45 -38.81 34.36
C VAL A 730 -11.87 -37.77 33.30
N ARG A 731 -11.43 -37.96 32.06
CA ARG A 731 -11.72 -37.11 30.91
C ARG A 731 -12.15 -37.95 29.72
N GLU A 732 -12.88 -37.30 28.79
CA GLU A 732 -13.26 -37.87 27.53
C GLU A 732 -12.42 -37.26 26.40
N PHE A 733 -11.93 -38.11 25.50
CA PHE A 733 -11.10 -37.72 24.36
C PHE A 733 -11.70 -38.28 23.06
N ALA A 734 -11.92 -37.44 22.08
CA ALA A 734 -12.41 -37.85 20.78
C ALA A 734 -11.33 -38.65 20.02
N ILE A 735 -11.61 -39.90 19.66
CA ILE A 735 -10.62 -40.84 19.07
C ILE A 735 -10.06 -40.30 17.76
N HIS A 736 -10.89 -39.63 16.93
CA HIS A 736 -10.45 -39.05 15.66
C HIS A 736 -9.40 -37.93 15.84
N ARG A 737 -9.18 -37.46 17.07
CA ARG A 737 -8.16 -36.46 17.44
C ARG A 737 -6.92 -37.09 18.11
N VAL A 738 -6.91 -38.38 18.29
CA VAL A 738 -5.75 -39.11 18.79
C VAL A 738 -4.79 -39.37 17.64
N THR A 739 -3.56 -38.91 17.77
CA THR A 739 -2.55 -38.96 16.68
C THR A 739 -1.56 -40.13 16.86
N SER A 740 -1.34 -40.57 18.10
CA SER A 740 -0.44 -41.68 18.42
C SER A 740 -0.78 -42.26 19.77
N VAL A 741 -0.49 -43.53 19.96
CA VAL A 741 -0.62 -44.25 21.24
C VAL A 741 0.62 -45.12 21.43
N VAL A 742 1.24 -45.02 22.61
CA VAL A 742 2.42 -45.82 23.00
C VAL A 742 2.22 -46.30 24.43
N SER A 743 2.49 -47.56 24.73
CA SER A 743 2.46 -48.04 26.10
C SER A 743 3.47 -47.24 26.95
N ALA A 744 3.01 -46.70 28.09
CA ALA A 744 3.92 -46.13 29.04
C ALA A 744 4.56 -47.33 29.80
N ASP A 745 5.82 -47.62 29.48
CA ASP A 745 6.56 -48.66 30.23
C ASP A 745 6.70 -48.18 31.66
N PRO A 746 6.30 -48.99 32.68
CA PRO A 746 6.61 -48.66 34.04
C PRO A 746 8.10 -49.00 34.23
N GLY A 747 8.96 -47.95 34.17
CA GLY A 747 10.37 -48.04 34.55
C GLY A 747 10.55 -48.29 36.04
#